data_d6ab9699ea1305732a3cd3ae381f229a
#
_entry.id   d6ab9699ea1305732a3cd3ae381f229a
#
_cell.length_a   1.000
_cell.length_b   1.000
_cell.length_c   1.000
_cell.angle_alpha   90.00
_cell.angle_beta   90.00
_cell.angle_gamma   90.00
#
_symmetry.space_group_name_H-M   'P 1'
#
loop_
_entity.id
_entity.type
_entity.pdbx_description
1 polymer ?
#
loop_
_entity_poly.entity_id
_entity_poly.type
_entity_poly.pdbx_seq_one_letter_code
_entity_poly.pdbx_strand_id
1 'polypeptide(L)'
;TQKDLGAVSRRYLSADGSRVFAAVKYPGQVAHIVSIARGDGRVTELKEVKGASGYTVTSLAYDPATATLFYTTNNNTHRNLEALDLRSGRSRMLLRAARIGDIVYNPADRSLWGLRLNNGFVMVVRIPFPYDGWQTLYVFPGDHKAFDLDLSPDGTLASMSVTAPGPKPGSPPVTQVRILRTDALAKGDTTPLHAFTMGAAVPEGFVFSQDGRYLYGSSYYTGVSNIYRYELSTETLAAVSNAAIGFFRPLPLDGSQLIVLRYAAKGFVPTLIEAQPTEDLSAISFLGEQLAAKYPEVQGWVAATPSTIPYQPRVRRSGAYRPAGELSLESLIPVVEGYKNSVGVGGSARLGDPMGYDSLGVDASYSPDHALPAKQRLHLAANFHHTRWTAGAAWNGADFYDLFGPTKRSLAGYNGYVGYNLPLIFDPPQTLDFLAKVAYYGGLDTLPGYQNVTSPSKNLFTADAGFVGLDTRASPGAVDAETGHTWSLNAHAYGAAGDLIPSLTGTFDVGLPLPLNHSSVWLRSGASVSAGAHANPLANSYLGGFGNNYVDSGGNGGAQRYRDLLSMPGFNLDALPGKSLLKLMLEWCLPPLRFEALGSPGLYVSWARPELFVGALETDLNSRASRRSAQDIGAQIDFQLLVMHRQPMMLSAGVARGFAAGGLGTTEFMLSLQVL
;
A
#
# COMPACT_ATOMS: atom_id res chain seq x y z
N THR A 1 -7.40 -18.54 -28.91
CA THR A 1 -8.15 -18.07 -27.72
C THR A 1 -7.51 -16.80 -27.22
N GLN A 2 -8.24 -15.69 -27.31
CA GLN A 2 -7.78 -14.42 -26.74
C GLN A 2 -7.72 -14.55 -25.21
N LYS A 3 -6.61 -14.09 -24.64
CA LYS A 3 -6.43 -14.05 -23.21
C LYS A 3 -7.03 -12.75 -22.67
N ASP A 4 -7.80 -12.81 -21.60
CA ASP A 4 -8.32 -11.65 -20.92
C ASP A 4 -7.16 -10.79 -20.38
N LEU A 5 -7.30 -9.47 -20.45
CA LEU A 5 -6.21 -8.55 -20.09
C LEU A 5 -6.28 -8.03 -18.64
N GLY A 6 -7.24 -8.49 -17.83
CA GLY A 6 -7.46 -7.89 -16.51
C GLY A 6 -7.86 -6.41 -16.63
N ALA A 7 -7.32 -5.55 -15.77
CA ALA A 7 -7.47 -4.11 -15.90
C ALA A 7 -6.47 -3.56 -16.93
N VAL A 8 -6.92 -2.68 -17.81
CA VAL A 8 -6.13 -2.17 -18.95
C VAL A 8 -6.13 -0.65 -18.98
N SER A 9 -4.94 -0.04 -19.19
CA SER A 9 -4.79 1.40 -19.43
C SER A 9 -5.24 1.82 -20.84
N ARG A 10 -5.08 3.11 -21.15
CA ARG A 10 -5.08 3.60 -22.53
C ARG A 10 -4.05 2.82 -23.35
N ARG A 11 -4.35 2.60 -24.64
CA ARG A 11 -3.54 1.78 -25.55
C ARG A 11 -3.02 2.62 -26.70
N TYR A 12 -1.91 2.18 -27.27
CA TYR A 12 -1.29 2.84 -28.40
C TYR A 12 -0.89 1.79 -29.45
N LEU A 13 -1.01 2.17 -30.73
CA LEU A 13 -0.47 1.36 -31.82
C LEU A 13 1.03 1.61 -31.97
N SER A 14 1.78 0.56 -32.32
CA SER A 14 3.14 0.72 -32.82
C SER A 14 3.16 1.52 -34.14
N ALA A 15 4.29 2.12 -34.47
CA ALA A 15 4.43 2.92 -35.68
C ALA A 15 4.07 2.16 -36.98
N ASP A 16 4.31 0.85 -37.02
CA ASP A 16 3.95 -0.04 -38.12
C ASP A 16 2.52 -0.62 -38.02
N GLY A 17 1.78 -0.27 -36.99
CA GLY A 17 0.43 -0.78 -36.73
C GLY A 17 0.35 -2.27 -36.37
N SER A 18 1.46 -3.00 -36.25
CA SER A 18 1.47 -4.45 -36.03
C SER A 18 1.21 -4.87 -34.57
N ARG A 19 1.38 -3.93 -33.63
CA ARG A 19 1.30 -4.18 -32.18
C ARG A 19 0.48 -3.12 -31.48
N VAL A 20 -0.09 -3.52 -30.34
CA VAL A 20 -0.77 -2.62 -29.40
C VAL A 20 0.01 -2.62 -28.09
N PHE A 21 0.39 -1.44 -27.61
CA PHE A 21 0.98 -1.25 -26.30
C PHE A 21 -0.09 -0.92 -25.27
N ALA A 22 -0.02 -1.58 -24.11
CA ALA A 22 -0.93 -1.36 -22.99
C ALA A 22 -0.22 -1.59 -21.66
N ALA A 23 -0.71 -1.00 -20.58
CA ALA A 23 -0.41 -1.46 -19.23
C ALA A 23 -1.56 -2.35 -18.76
N VAL A 24 -1.25 -3.53 -18.27
CA VAL A 24 -2.23 -4.55 -17.90
C VAL A 24 -1.96 -5.03 -16.47
N LYS A 25 -3.01 -5.47 -15.80
CA LYS A 25 -2.93 -6.04 -14.47
C LYS A 25 -3.88 -7.22 -14.37
N TYR A 26 -3.32 -8.42 -14.31
CA TYR A 26 -4.10 -9.63 -14.11
C TYR A 26 -4.32 -9.89 -12.62
N PRO A 27 -5.43 -10.51 -12.23
CA PRO A 27 -5.59 -11.02 -10.87
C PRO A 27 -4.42 -11.93 -10.50
N GLY A 28 -3.85 -11.73 -9.31
CA GLY A 28 -2.71 -12.50 -8.83
C GLY A 28 -1.35 -12.14 -9.46
N GLN A 29 -1.25 -11.04 -10.22
CA GLN A 29 0.00 -10.59 -10.84
C GLN A 29 0.21 -9.09 -10.64
N VAL A 30 1.47 -8.66 -10.59
CA VAL A 30 1.81 -7.23 -10.61
C VAL A 30 1.50 -6.61 -11.97
N ALA A 31 1.37 -5.29 -12.03
CA ALA A 31 1.10 -4.60 -13.28
C ALA A 31 2.31 -4.63 -14.22
N HIS A 32 2.06 -4.85 -15.52
CA HIS A 32 3.07 -4.84 -16.58
C HIS A 32 2.69 -3.94 -17.75
N ILE A 33 3.67 -3.32 -18.38
CA ILE A 33 3.54 -2.80 -19.73
C ILE A 33 3.76 -3.98 -20.68
N VAL A 34 2.83 -4.16 -21.62
CA VAL A 34 2.83 -5.28 -22.56
C VAL A 34 2.74 -4.79 -23.99
N SER A 35 3.22 -5.64 -24.90
CA SER A 35 3.00 -5.55 -26.33
C SER A 35 2.11 -6.70 -26.78
N ILE A 36 1.02 -6.39 -27.48
CA ILE A 36 0.05 -7.35 -27.98
C ILE A 36 0.16 -7.38 -29.51
N ALA A 37 0.52 -8.52 -30.08
CA ALA A 37 0.58 -8.68 -31.53
C ALA A 37 -0.83 -8.71 -32.13
N ARG A 38 -1.11 -7.90 -33.16
CA ARG A 38 -2.45 -7.83 -33.78
C ARG A 38 -2.82 -9.08 -34.57
N GLY A 39 -1.83 -9.80 -35.11
CA GLY A 39 -2.10 -10.99 -35.96
C GLY A 39 -2.59 -12.20 -35.17
N ASP A 40 -2.00 -12.49 -34.02
CA ASP A 40 -2.27 -13.71 -33.24
C ASP A 40 -2.74 -13.42 -31.80
N GLY A 41 -2.72 -12.16 -31.37
CA GLY A 41 -3.08 -11.74 -30.01
C GLY A 41 -2.04 -12.11 -28.95
N ARG A 42 -0.82 -12.49 -29.35
CA ARG A 42 0.24 -12.87 -28.42
C ARG A 42 0.67 -11.67 -27.58
N VAL A 43 0.63 -11.86 -26.24
CA VAL A 43 1.06 -10.87 -25.26
C VAL A 43 2.52 -11.11 -24.90
N THR A 44 3.33 -10.07 -24.98
CA THR A 44 4.73 -10.05 -24.54
C THR A 44 4.91 -9.00 -23.47
N GLU A 45 5.40 -9.40 -22.31
CA GLU A 45 5.72 -8.49 -21.22
C GLU A 45 6.98 -7.67 -21.58
N LEU A 46 6.89 -6.36 -21.45
CA LEU A 46 7.98 -5.43 -21.74
C LEU A 46 8.63 -4.90 -20.46
N LYS A 47 7.81 -4.55 -19.48
CA LYS A 47 8.28 -3.93 -18.22
C LYS A 47 7.27 -4.11 -17.11
N GLU A 48 7.74 -4.50 -15.93
CA GLU A 48 6.98 -4.43 -14.69
C GLU A 48 6.80 -2.97 -14.26
N VAL A 49 5.57 -2.59 -13.87
CA VAL A 49 5.26 -1.25 -13.36
C VAL A 49 5.33 -1.28 -11.84
N LYS A 50 6.38 -0.70 -11.29
CA LYS A 50 6.56 -0.57 -9.84
C LYS A 50 5.52 0.38 -9.25
N GLY A 51 5.06 0.07 -8.06
CA GLY A 51 4.16 0.93 -7.29
C GLY A 51 2.70 0.94 -7.74
N ALA A 52 2.32 0.13 -8.73
CA ALA A 52 0.90 -0.02 -9.07
C ALA A 52 0.16 -0.76 -7.97
N SER A 53 -0.78 -0.09 -7.31
CA SER A 53 -1.62 -0.65 -6.25
C SER A 53 -3.09 -0.69 -6.67
N GLY A 54 -3.88 -1.57 -6.05
CA GLY A 54 -5.30 -1.74 -6.34
C GLY A 54 -5.55 -2.13 -7.80
N TYR A 55 -6.67 -1.68 -8.35
CA TYR A 55 -7.09 -1.96 -9.72
C TYR A 55 -6.64 -0.88 -10.73
N THR A 56 -5.97 0.17 -10.26
CA THR A 56 -5.56 1.27 -11.11
C THR A 56 -4.33 0.90 -11.91
N VAL A 57 -4.42 1.02 -13.22
CA VAL A 57 -3.31 0.82 -14.15
C VAL A 57 -2.69 2.17 -14.47
N THR A 58 -1.39 2.15 -14.75
CA THR A 58 -0.64 3.37 -15.07
C THR A 58 -1.17 4.10 -16.31
N SER A 59 -0.92 5.38 -16.39
CA SER A 59 -1.13 6.17 -17.61
C SER A 59 0.04 5.95 -18.57
N LEU A 60 -0.25 5.87 -19.86
CA LEU A 60 0.73 5.69 -20.93
C LEU A 60 0.67 6.82 -21.94
N ALA A 61 1.81 7.12 -22.56
CA ALA A 61 1.93 7.89 -23.81
C ALA A 61 3.01 7.27 -24.69
N TYR A 62 2.95 7.47 -26.01
CA TYR A 62 3.86 6.85 -26.94
C TYR A 62 4.41 7.85 -27.94
N ASP A 63 5.73 7.90 -28.08
CA ASP A 63 6.46 8.58 -29.16
C ASP A 63 6.86 7.56 -30.21
N PRO A 64 6.17 7.51 -31.36
CA PRO A 64 6.49 6.56 -32.43
C PRO A 64 7.84 6.83 -33.11
N ALA A 65 8.31 8.08 -33.12
CA ALA A 65 9.55 8.45 -33.80
C ALA A 65 10.79 7.91 -33.09
N THR A 66 10.78 7.93 -31.76
CA THR A 66 11.89 7.42 -30.95
C THR A 66 11.64 6.02 -30.41
N ALA A 67 10.46 5.43 -30.63
CA ALA A 67 10.01 4.17 -30.02
C ALA A 67 10.08 4.21 -28.48
N THR A 68 9.61 5.30 -27.89
CA THR A 68 9.63 5.51 -26.44
C THR A 68 8.21 5.47 -25.87
N LEU A 69 7.98 4.61 -24.87
CA LEU A 69 6.78 4.65 -24.05
C LEU A 69 7.06 5.45 -22.79
N PHE A 70 6.23 6.47 -22.56
CA PHE A 70 6.18 7.19 -21.30
C PHE A 70 5.08 6.57 -20.43
N TYR A 71 5.35 6.44 -19.14
CA TYR A 71 4.37 5.87 -18.23
C TYR A 71 4.49 6.47 -16.84
N THR A 72 3.41 6.40 -16.08
CA THR A 72 3.41 6.86 -14.69
C THR A 72 3.35 5.68 -13.76
N THR A 73 4.09 5.72 -12.66
CA THR A 73 3.90 4.78 -11.56
C THR A 73 2.68 5.19 -10.74
N ASN A 74 1.84 4.23 -10.39
CA ASN A 74 0.65 4.51 -9.59
C ASN A 74 0.93 4.18 -8.11
N ASN A 75 1.61 5.07 -7.43
CA ASN A 75 1.96 4.93 -6.01
C ASN A 75 1.07 5.80 -5.08
N ASN A 76 -0.13 6.13 -5.49
CA ASN A 76 -1.15 6.89 -4.75
C ASN A 76 -0.73 8.28 -4.24
N THR A 77 0.51 8.46 -3.79
CA THR A 77 0.98 9.72 -3.18
C THR A 77 2.03 10.44 -4.01
N HIS A 78 2.92 9.70 -4.68
CA HIS A 78 4.13 10.24 -5.32
C HIS A 78 4.31 9.75 -6.75
N ARG A 79 3.25 9.74 -7.54
CA ARG A 79 3.27 9.27 -8.93
C ARG A 79 4.46 9.84 -9.71
N ASN A 80 5.37 8.97 -10.13
CA ASN A 80 6.54 9.32 -10.94
C ASN A 80 6.22 9.26 -12.42
N LEU A 81 6.98 10.01 -13.23
CA LEU A 81 6.99 9.87 -14.68
C LEU A 81 8.26 9.15 -15.12
N GLU A 82 8.09 8.12 -15.93
CA GLU A 82 9.18 7.30 -16.45
C GLU A 82 9.11 7.15 -17.97
N ALA A 83 10.25 6.84 -18.60
CA ALA A 83 10.35 6.51 -20.01
C ALA A 83 10.94 5.11 -20.19
N LEU A 84 10.34 4.31 -21.06
CA LEU A 84 10.81 3.01 -21.50
C LEU A 84 11.23 3.08 -22.98
N ASP A 85 12.49 2.89 -23.26
CA ASP A 85 12.99 2.72 -24.63
C ASP A 85 12.68 1.29 -25.10
N LEU A 86 11.81 1.17 -26.10
CA LEU A 86 11.37 -0.12 -26.62
C LEU A 86 12.45 -0.88 -27.41
N ARG A 87 13.51 -0.21 -27.85
CA ARG A 87 14.62 -0.83 -28.59
C ARG A 87 15.60 -1.51 -27.64
N SER A 88 15.91 -0.86 -26.53
CA SER A 88 16.88 -1.36 -25.54
C SER A 88 16.22 -2.07 -24.36
N GLY A 89 14.90 -1.91 -24.14
CA GLY A 89 14.18 -2.40 -22.98
C GLY A 89 14.53 -1.68 -21.66
N ARG A 90 15.31 -0.60 -21.72
CA ARG A 90 15.74 0.17 -20.54
C ARG A 90 14.72 1.24 -20.18
N SER A 91 14.45 1.38 -18.90
CA SER A 91 13.65 2.48 -18.37
C SER A 91 14.50 3.46 -17.57
N ARG A 92 14.07 4.71 -17.58
CA ARG A 92 14.65 5.78 -16.74
C ARG A 92 13.56 6.64 -16.13
N MET A 93 13.75 7.07 -14.89
CA MET A 93 12.89 8.06 -14.25
C MET A 93 13.17 9.44 -14.88
N LEU A 94 12.08 10.14 -15.25
CA LEU A 94 12.13 11.50 -15.76
C LEU A 94 11.83 12.49 -14.64
N LEU A 95 10.70 12.30 -13.96
CA LEU A 95 10.25 13.20 -12.90
C LEU A 95 9.81 12.39 -11.68
N ARG A 96 10.37 12.73 -10.53
CA ARG A 96 9.99 12.14 -9.24
C ARG A 96 8.82 12.89 -8.63
N ALA A 97 7.87 12.18 -8.04
CA ALA A 97 6.72 12.73 -7.31
C ALA A 97 5.94 13.78 -8.11
N ALA A 98 5.89 13.63 -9.41
CA ALA A 98 5.29 14.60 -10.33
C ALA A 98 3.77 14.72 -10.13
N ARG A 99 3.10 13.63 -9.68
CA ARG A 99 1.64 13.52 -9.50
C ARG A 99 0.85 13.81 -10.77
N ILE A 100 1.46 13.54 -11.93
CA ILE A 100 0.86 13.73 -13.25
C ILE A 100 0.27 12.42 -13.73
N GLY A 101 -0.95 12.45 -14.24
CA GLY A 101 -1.64 11.33 -14.89
C GLY A 101 -2.22 11.76 -16.24
N ASP A 102 -2.96 10.86 -16.88
CA ASP A 102 -3.58 11.07 -18.17
C ASP A 102 -2.60 11.70 -19.19
N ILE A 103 -1.38 11.15 -19.20
CA ILE A 103 -0.33 11.67 -20.08
C ILE A 103 -0.62 11.35 -21.55
N VAL A 104 -0.29 12.29 -22.42
CA VAL A 104 -0.38 12.17 -23.87
C VAL A 104 0.82 12.85 -24.51
N TYR A 105 1.33 12.27 -25.61
CA TYR A 105 2.45 12.80 -26.36
C TYR A 105 1.94 13.76 -27.46
N ASN A 106 2.55 14.93 -27.55
CA ASN A 106 2.32 15.89 -28.62
C ASN A 106 3.40 15.74 -29.69
N PRO A 107 3.09 15.23 -30.88
CA PRO A 107 4.09 15.08 -31.94
C PRO A 107 4.56 16.41 -32.56
N ALA A 108 3.76 17.47 -32.46
CA ALA A 108 4.07 18.78 -33.05
C ALA A 108 5.30 19.44 -32.41
N ASP A 109 5.48 19.26 -31.09
CA ASP A 109 6.54 19.92 -30.33
C ASP A 109 7.34 18.95 -29.44
N ARG A 110 7.05 17.64 -29.53
CA ARG A 110 7.67 16.58 -28.72
C ARG A 110 7.46 16.74 -27.22
N SER A 111 6.46 17.49 -26.79
CA SER A 111 6.12 17.61 -25.37
C SER A 111 5.20 16.48 -24.91
N LEU A 112 5.18 16.21 -23.61
CA LEU A 112 4.10 15.48 -22.99
C LEU A 112 3.11 16.46 -22.36
N TRP A 113 1.85 16.16 -22.47
CA TRP A 113 0.78 16.84 -21.76
C TRP A 113 0.18 15.90 -20.73
N GLY A 114 -0.37 16.45 -19.65
CA GLY A 114 -0.96 15.60 -18.61
C GLY A 114 -1.81 16.39 -17.63
N LEU A 115 -2.52 15.65 -16.79
CA LEU A 115 -3.31 16.21 -15.70
C LEU A 115 -2.55 15.97 -14.37
N ARG A 116 -2.16 17.06 -13.72
CA ARG A 116 -1.50 17.04 -12.42
C ARG A 116 -2.51 17.27 -11.31
N LEU A 117 -2.51 16.39 -10.31
CA LEU A 117 -3.33 16.55 -9.11
C LEU A 117 -2.46 16.98 -7.94
N ASN A 118 -2.76 18.16 -7.38
CA ASN A 118 -2.04 18.67 -6.20
C ASN A 118 -2.97 19.48 -5.30
N ASN A 119 -2.97 19.16 -4.01
CA ASN A 119 -3.79 19.85 -2.98
C ASN A 119 -5.29 19.94 -3.34
N GLY A 120 -5.84 18.92 -4.01
CA GLY A 120 -7.25 18.89 -4.43
C GLY A 120 -7.55 19.63 -5.73
N PHE A 121 -6.57 20.31 -6.34
CA PHE A 121 -6.72 21.00 -7.61
C PHE A 121 -6.21 20.13 -8.76
N VAL A 122 -6.96 20.11 -9.86
CA VAL A 122 -6.52 19.52 -11.12
C VAL A 122 -5.91 20.61 -12.01
N MET A 123 -4.77 20.31 -12.60
CA MET A 123 -4.01 21.23 -13.44
C MET A 123 -3.70 20.57 -14.78
N VAL A 124 -3.87 21.32 -15.87
CA VAL A 124 -3.31 20.92 -17.16
C VAL A 124 -1.84 21.34 -17.17
N VAL A 125 -0.96 20.41 -17.46
CA VAL A 125 0.48 20.64 -17.49
C VAL A 125 1.07 20.21 -18.84
N ARG A 126 2.11 20.92 -19.27
CA ARG A 126 2.95 20.57 -20.42
C ARG A 126 4.36 20.27 -19.91
N ILE A 127 4.94 19.17 -20.36
CA ILE A 127 6.26 18.70 -20.00
C ILE A 127 7.10 18.77 -21.29
N PRO A 128 7.87 19.83 -21.52
CA PRO A 128 8.65 20.00 -22.72
C PRO A 128 9.82 19.00 -22.77
N PHE A 129 10.29 18.65 -23.96
CA PHE A 129 11.56 17.94 -24.12
C PHE A 129 12.70 18.78 -23.51
N PRO A 130 13.63 18.21 -22.71
CA PRO A 130 13.94 16.80 -22.49
C PRO A 130 13.20 16.12 -21.32
N TYR A 131 12.09 16.65 -20.85
CA TYR A 131 11.20 16.10 -19.83
C TYR A 131 11.75 16.18 -18.40
N ASP A 132 12.46 17.23 -18.10
CA ASP A 132 13.10 17.50 -16.79
C ASP A 132 12.27 18.41 -15.87
N GLY A 133 11.09 18.86 -16.34
CA GLY A 133 10.17 19.70 -15.59
C GLY A 133 8.86 19.87 -16.33
N TRP A 134 7.92 20.58 -15.71
CA TRP A 134 6.62 20.88 -16.31
C TRP A 134 6.25 22.36 -16.20
N GLN A 135 5.38 22.80 -17.08
CA GLN A 135 4.72 24.11 -17.08
C GLN A 135 3.25 23.90 -16.77
N THR A 136 2.71 24.60 -15.78
CA THR A 136 1.28 24.59 -15.52
C THR A 136 0.61 25.57 -16.51
N LEU A 137 -0.28 25.05 -17.34
CA LEU A 137 -1.01 25.81 -18.34
C LEU A 137 -2.31 26.39 -17.75
N TYR A 138 -3.02 25.57 -16.98
CA TYR A 138 -4.27 25.95 -16.37
C TYR A 138 -4.51 25.21 -15.05
N VAL A 139 -5.14 25.87 -14.08
CA VAL A 139 -5.57 25.29 -12.81
C VAL A 139 -7.09 25.36 -12.75
N PHE A 140 -7.75 24.22 -12.70
CA PHE A 140 -9.19 24.16 -12.53
C PHE A 140 -9.59 24.60 -11.11
N PRO A 141 -10.76 25.25 -10.95
CA PRO A 141 -11.35 25.50 -9.64
C PRO A 141 -11.48 24.21 -8.82
N GLY A 142 -11.44 24.31 -7.50
CA GLY A 142 -11.42 23.14 -6.60
C GLY A 142 -12.68 22.26 -6.66
N ASP A 143 -13.78 22.78 -7.20
CA ASP A 143 -15.04 22.08 -7.44
C ASP A 143 -15.15 21.46 -8.84
N HIS A 144 -14.10 21.60 -9.66
CA HIS A 144 -14.01 20.99 -10.98
C HIS A 144 -13.10 19.78 -10.97
N LYS A 145 -13.41 18.81 -11.84
CA LYS A 145 -12.56 17.63 -12.12
C LYS A 145 -12.32 17.59 -13.62
N ALA A 146 -11.08 17.26 -14.01
CA ALA A 146 -10.75 16.97 -15.41
C ALA A 146 -10.06 15.60 -15.48
N PHE A 147 -10.35 14.84 -16.53
CA PHE A 147 -9.83 13.51 -16.79
C PHE A 147 -9.91 13.16 -18.27
N ASP A 148 -9.28 12.06 -18.69
CA ASP A 148 -9.25 11.56 -20.07
C ASP A 148 -8.72 12.59 -21.08
N LEU A 149 -7.55 13.19 -20.75
CA LEU A 149 -6.89 14.11 -21.68
C LEU A 149 -6.41 13.37 -22.93
N ASP A 150 -6.71 13.94 -24.10
CA ASP A 150 -6.15 13.51 -25.38
C ASP A 150 -5.74 14.70 -26.25
N LEU A 151 -4.89 14.45 -27.25
CA LEU A 151 -4.49 15.43 -28.27
C LEU A 151 -4.80 14.91 -29.66
N SER A 152 -5.17 15.84 -30.56
CA SER A 152 -5.28 15.51 -31.98
C SER A 152 -3.95 15.07 -32.58
N PRO A 153 -3.95 14.27 -33.65
CA PRO A 153 -2.71 13.77 -34.26
C PRO A 153 -1.74 14.85 -34.71
N ASP A 154 -2.25 16.03 -35.08
CA ASP A 154 -1.45 17.21 -35.44
C ASP A 154 -1.05 18.07 -34.23
N GLY A 155 -1.51 17.72 -33.02
CA GLY A 155 -1.21 18.43 -31.78
C GLY A 155 -1.88 19.80 -31.63
N THR A 156 -2.83 20.16 -32.50
CA THR A 156 -3.48 21.47 -32.48
C THR A 156 -4.71 21.56 -31.57
N LEU A 157 -5.34 20.42 -31.28
CA LEU A 157 -6.51 20.31 -30.42
C LEU A 157 -6.24 19.41 -29.20
N ALA A 158 -6.84 19.76 -28.08
CA ALA A 158 -6.89 18.95 -26.88
C ALA A 158 -8.35 18.61 -26.54
N SER A 159 -8.62 17.36 -26.19
CA SER A 159 -9.91 16.95 -25.62
C SER A 159 -9.75 16.51 -24.19
N MET A 160 -10.75 16.79 -23.35
CA MET A 160 -10.83 16.28 -21.97
C MET A 160 -12.25 16.28 -21.47
N SER A 161 -12.57 15.36 -20.58
CA SER A 161 -13.82 15.36 -19.82
C SER A 161 -13.68 16.29 -18.62
N VAL A 162 -14.59 17.25 -18.47
CA VAL A 162 -14.61 18.19 -17.36
C VAL A 162 -15.94 18.09 -16.63
N THR A 163 -15.89 17.74 -15.35
CA THR A 163 -17.05 17.79 -14.44
C THR A 163 -17.02 19.13 -13.71
N ALA A 164 -18.11 19.88 -13.79
CA ALA A 164 -18.30 21.14 -13.11
C ALA A 164 -19.59 21.10 -12.26
N PRO A 165 -19.74 21.98 -11.25
CA PRO A 165 -20.98 22.13 -10.54
C PRO A 165 -22.14 22.38 -11.49
N GLY A 166 -23.33 21.89 -11.14
CA GLY A 166 -24.51 22.11 -11.93
C GLY A 166 -24.91 23.61 -11.99
N PRO A 167 -25.74 24.01 -12.98
CA PRO A 167 -26.04 25.42 -13.27
C PRO A 167 -26.78 26.13 -12.15
N LYS A 168 -27.38 25.42 -11.22
CA LYS A 168 -28.08 25.97 -10.05
C LYS A 168 -27.52 25.38 -8.76
N PRO A 169 -27.48 26.13 -7.66
CA PRO A 169 -27.13 25.57 -6.35
C PRO A 169 -27.96 24.33 -6.06
N GLY A 170 -27.28 23.22 -5.71
CA GLY A 170 -27.91 21.94 -5.42
C GLY A 170 -28.27 21.08 -6.64
N SER A 171 -28.08 21.54 -7.88
CA SER A 171 -28.25 20.68 -9.05
C SER A 171 -27.03 19.73 -9.22
N PRO A 172 -27.23 18.52 -9.80
CA PRO A 172 -26.16 17.56 -10.02
C PRO A 172 -25.02 18.16 -10.85
N PRO A 173 -23.75 17.73 -10.58
CA PRO A 173 -22.63 18.10 -11.42
C PRO A 173 -22.85 17.65 -12.86
N VAL A 174 -22.36 18.43 -13.81
CA VAL A 174 -22.45 18.12 -15.24
C VAL A 174 -21.06 17.80 -15.76
N THR A 175 -20.94 16.68 -16.48
CA THR A 175 -19.69 16.30 -17.16
C THR A 175 -19.83 16.59 -18.66
N GLN A 176 -18.88 17.35 -19.20
CA GLN A 176 -18.76 17.66 -20.61
C GLN A 176 -17.45 17.19 -21.17
N VAL A 177 -17.44 16.62 -22.36
CA VAL A 177 -16.23 16.55 -23.18
C VAL A 177 -16.02 17.93 -23.80
N ARG A 178 -14.86 18.52 -23.57
CA ARG A 178 -14.45 19.81 -24.11
C ARG A 178 -13.30 19.61 -25.08
N ILE A 179 -13.41 20.22 -26.25
CA ILE A 179 -12.36 20.25 -27.25
C ILE A 179 -11.83 21.69 -27.31
N LEU A 180 -10.54 21.88 -27.07
CA LEU A 180 -9.88 23.17 -26.95
C LEU A 180 -8.71 23.26 -27.93
N ARG A 181 -8.37 24.46 -28.34
CA ARG A 181 -7.14 24.71 -29.08
C ARG A 181 -5.93 24.64 -28.12
N THR A 182 -4.89 23.94 -28.48
CA THR A 182 -3.69 23.81 -27.65
C THR A 182 -2.93 25.11 -27.47
N ASP A 183 -2.92 25.99 -28.49
CA ASP A 183 -2.30 27.31 -28.43
C ASP A 183 -3.07 28.31 -27.53
N ALA A 184 -4.40 28.20 -27.46
CA ALA A 184 -5.23 28.94 -26.53
C ALA A 184 -5.05 28.46 -25.08
N LEU A 185 -5.09 27.15 -24.88
CA LEU A 185 -4.90 26.54 -23.57
C LEU A 185 -3.51 26.83 -23.01
N ALA A 186 -2.47 26.89 -23.84
CA ALA A 186 -1.12 27.29 -23.46
C ALA A 186 -1.04 28.74 -22.93
N LYS A 187 -2.04 29.58 -23.26
CA LYS A 187 -2.19 30.94 -22.75
C LYS A 187 -3.20 31.05 -21.59
N GLY A 188 -3.70 29.92 -21.10
CA GLY A 188 -4.67 29.84 -20.01
C GLY A 188 -6.13 30.04 -20.46
N ASP A 189 -6.42 30.10 -21.76
CA ASP A 189 -7.77 30.17 -22.29
C ASP A 189 -8.36 28.76 -22.38
N THR A 190 -9.45 28.53 -21.66
CA THR A 190 -10.20 27.28 -21.60
C THR A 190 -11.55 27.33 -22.29
N THR A 191 -11.77 28.33 -23.16
CA THR A 191 -13.00 28.43 -23.98
C THR A 191 -13.00 27.24 -24.96
N PRO A 192 -13.99 26.33 -24.88
CA PRO A 192 -14.04 25.20 -25.78
C PRO A 192 -14.42 25.62 -27.20
N LEU A 193 -13.72 25.04 -28.18
CA LEU A 193 -14.12 25.12 -29.59
C LEU A 193 -15.42 24.32 -29.83
N HIS A 194 -15.50 23.13 -29.24
CA HIS A 194 -16.66 22.25 -29.21
C HIS A 194 -16.85 21.69 -27.81
N ALA A 195 -18.10 21.42 -27.43
CA ALA A 195 -18.43 20.74 -26.19
C ALA A 195 -19.71 19.92 -26.34
N PHE A 196 -19.74 18.73 -25.73
CA PHE A 196 -20.93 17.90 -25.67
C PHE A 196 -21.05 17.17 -24.35
N THR A 197 -22.26 16.67 -24.06
CA THR A 197 -22.57 15.90 -22.85
C THR A 197 -23.18 14.55 -23.21
N MET A 198 -23.12 13.63 -22.28
CA MET A 198 -23.81 12.34 -22.34
C MET A 198 -25.00 12.29 -21.36
N GLY A 199 -25.70 13.41 -21.20
CA GLY A 199 -26.78 13.53 -20.22
C GLY A 199 -26.28 13.38 -18.79
N ALA A 200 -26.90 12.48 -18.02
CA ALA A 200 -26.48 12.13 -16.68
C ALA A 200 -25.33 11.10 -16.65
N ALA A 201 -25.03 10.44 -17.78
CA ALA A 201 -23.94 9.47 -17.88
C ALA A 201 -22.59 10.17 -18.06
N VAL A 202 -21.55 9.57 -17.51
CA VAL A 202 -20.18 10.08 -17.64
C VAL A 202 -19.61 9.65 -19.00
N PRO A 203 -19.07 10.58 -19.81
CA PRO A 203 -18.27 10.24 -20.97
C PRO A 203 -16.89 9.76 -20.52
N GLU A 204 -16.39 8.65 -21.08
CA GLU A 204 -15.12 8.04 -20.72
C GLU A 204 -14.22 7.80 -21.92
N GLY A 205 -12.95 8.21 -21.80
CA GLY A 205 -11.88 7.86 -22.72
C GLY A 205 -12.10 8.31 -24.16
N PHE A 206 -12.64 9.52 -24.38
CA PHE A 206 -12.77 10.08 -25.72
C PHE A 206 -11.41 10.42 -26.31
N VAL A 207 -11.07 9.78 -27.44
CA VAL A 207 -9.79 9.89 -28.14
C VAL A 207 -10.01 10.28 -29.60
N PHE A 208 -9.10 11.07 -30.17
CA PHE A 208 -9.16 11.46 -31.56
C PHE A 208 -8.94 10.26 -32.50
N SER A 209 -9.63 10.26 -33.64
CA SER A 209 -9.30 9.40 -34.78
C SER A 209 -7.95 9.81 -35.38
N GLN A 210 -7.32 8.92 -36.16
CA GLN A 210 -6.01 9.19 -36.75
C GLN A 210 -6.02 10.33 -37.77
N ASP A 211 -7.16 10.57 -38.40
CA ASP A 211 -7.39 11.70 -39.33
C ASP A 211 -7.84 13.00 -38.63
N GLY A 212 -8.03 12.94 -37.30
CA GLY A 212 -8.46 14.09 -36.50
C GLY A 212 -9.92 14.53 -36.69
N ARG A 213 -10.74 13.79 -37.47
CA ARG A 213 -12.13 14.18 -37.80
C ARG A 213 -13.13 13.82 -36.70
N TYR A 214 -12.84 12.76 -35.95
CA TYR A 214 -13.73 12.17 -34.98
C TYR A 214 -13.09 12.06 -33.63
N LEU A 215 -13.93 12.08 -32.58
CA LEU A 215 -13.59 11.54 -31.27
C LEU A 215 -14.43 10.28 -31.00
N TYR A 216 -13.78 9.25 -30.50
CA TYR A 216 -14.40 8.00 -30.07
C TYR A 216 -14.24 7.83 -28.57
N GLY A 217 -15.32 7.50 -27.88
CA GLY A 217 -15.30 7.25 -26.43
C GLY A 217 -16.37 6.25 -26.02
N SER A 218 -16.44 5.97 -24.73
CA SER A 218 -17.46 5.08 -24.17
C SER A 218 -18.34 5.82 -23.18
N SER A 219 -19.58 5.35 -23.02
CA SER A 219 -20.50 5.86 -22.00
C SER A 219 -21.60 4.86 -21.71
N TYR A 220 -22.12 4.92 -20.50
CA TYR A 220 -23.31 4.19 -20.05
C TYR A 220 -24.63 4.89 -20.42
N TYR A 221 -24.65 5.77 -21.41
CA TYR A 221 -25.83 6.58 -21.78
C TYR A 221 -27.07 5.71 -22.04
N THR A 222 -26.92 4.53 -22.62
CA THR A 222 -28.02 3.58 -22.88
C THR A 222 -28.16 2.48 -21.81
N GLY A 223 -27.50 2.66 -20.67
CA GLY A 223 -27.56 1.66 -19.58
C GLY A 223 -26.50 0.58 -19.63
N VAL A 224 -25.90 0.35 -20.80
CA VAL A 224 -24.70 -0.47 -21.00
C VAL A 224 -23.63 0.41 -21.60
N SER A 225 -22.37 0.20 -21.24
CA SER A 225 -21.28 0.95 -21.85
C SER A 225 -21.18 0.62 -23.34
N ASN A 226 -21.46 1.61 -24.16
CA ASN A 226 -21.34 1.55 -25.61
C ASN A 226 -20.33 2.57 -26.12
N ILE A 227 -19.85 2.36 -27.36
CA ILE A 227 -18.93 3.27 -28.03
C ILE A 227 -19.73 4.31 -28.81
N TYR A 228 -19.31 5.57 -28.65
CA TYR A 228 -19.89 6.73 -29.31
C TYR A 228 -18.83 7.41 -30.16
N ARG A 229 -19.28 8.05 -31.26
CA ARG A 229 -18.48 8.84 -32.17
C ARG A 229 -19.02 10.26 -32.18
N TYR A 230 -18.18 11.25 -31.92
CA TYR A 230 -18.46 12.64 -32.11
C TYR A 230 -17.73 13.14 -33.35
N GLU A 231 -18.46 13.73 -34.30
CA GLU A 231 -17.92 14.32 -35.53
C GLU A 231 -17.71 15.83 -35.36
N LEU A 232 -16.45 16.28 -35.48
CA LEU A 232 -16.11 17.68 -35.23
C LEU A 232 -16.74 18.66 -36.21
N SER A 233 -16.84 18.29 -37.48
CA SER A 233 -17.36 19.20 -38.53
C SER A 233 -18.86 19.44 -38.47
N THR A 234 -19.62 18.44 -38.02
CA THR A 234 -21.09 18.48 -37.95
C THR A 234 -21.60 18.63 -36.54
N GLU A 235 -20.72 18.53 -35.56
CA GLU A 235 -21.06 18.54 -34.12
C GLU A 235 -22.06 17.45 -33.70
N THR A 236 -22.07 16.33 -34.44
CA THR A 236 -23.03 15.25 -34.22
C THR A 236 -22.41 14.11 -33.38
N LEU A 237 -23.19 13.62 -32.42
CA LEU A 237 -22.87 12.47 -31.59
C LEU A 237 -23.71 11.27 -32.02
N ALA A 238 -23.06 10.16 -32.37
CA ALA A 238 -23.71 8.92 -32.79
C ALA A 238 -23.15 7.72 -32.04
N ALA A 239 -24.00 6.74 -31.75
CA ALA A 239 -23.55 5.45 -31.24
C ALA A 239 -22.98 4.61 -32.41
N VAL A 240 -21.92 3.87 -32.13
CA VAL A 240 -21.26 2.93 -33.09
C VAL A 240 -21.19 1.51 -32.56
N SER A 241 -21.86 1.24 -31.46
CA SER A 241 -21.98 -0.13 -30.93
C SER A 241 -23.29 -0.33 -30.18
N ASN A 242 -23.75 -1.58 -30.13
CA ASN A 242 -24.84 -2.04 -29.28
C ASN A 242 -24.38 -3.29 -28.54
N ALA A 243 -23.73 -3.12 -27.38
CA ALA A 243 -23.11 -4.18 -26.62
C ALA A 243 -24.08 -4.80 -25.62
N ALA A 244 -24.10 -6.12 -25.50
CA ALA A 244 -24.92 -6.82 -24.50
C ALA A 244 -24.34 -6.70 -23.07
N ILE A 245 -23.01 -6.59 -22.93
CA ILE A 245 -22.32 -6.58 -21.62
C ILE A 245 -21.53 -5.29 -21.41
N GLY A 246 -20.96 -4.74 -22.47
CA GLY A 246 -20.23 -3.47 -22.46
C GLY A 246 -18.98 -3.46 -23.30
N PHE A 247 -18.78 -2.33 -24.01
CA PHE A 247 -17.55 -1.98 -24.71
C PHE A 247 -16.96 -0.72 -24.11
N PHE A 248 -15.63 -0.70 -24.00
CA PHE A 248 -14.90 0.35 -23.30
C PHE A 248 -13.66 0.79 -24.10
N ARG A 249 -13.26 2.05 -23.88
CA ARG A 249 -11.96 2.62 -24.27
C ARG A 249 -11.57 2.27 -25.69
N PRO A 250 -12.18 2.90 -26.71
CA PRO A 250 -11.87 2.63 -28.11
C PRO A 250 -10.43 3.03 -28.44
N LEU A 251 -9.80 2.28 -29.33
CA LEU A 251 -8.55 2.62 -30.00
C LEU A 251 -8.84 2.69 -31.50
N PRO A 252 -8.92 3.90 -32.10
CA PRO A 252 -9.16 4.06 -33.52
C PRO A 252 -7.99 3.46 -34.35
N LEU A 253 -8.37 2.72 -35.39
CA LEU A 253 -7.47 2.21 -36.42
C LEU A 253 -7.65 3.02 -37.71
N ASP A 254 -6.84 2.73 -38.68
CA ASP A 254 -7.02 3.27 -40.04
C ASP A 254 -8.35 2.77 -40.61
N GLY A 255 -9.07 3.66 -41.28
CA GLY A 255 -10.40 3.36 -41.83
C GLY A 255 -11.52 3.44 -40.79
N SER A 256 -12.49 2.54 -40.88
CA SER A 256 -13.70 2.53 -40.06
C SER A 256 -13.67 1.49 -38.93
N GLN A 257 -12.49 1.11 -38.44
CA GLN A 257 -12.38 0.06 -37.43
C GLN A 257 -11.86 0.59 -36.09
N LEU A 258 -12.34 -0.02 -35.01
CA LEU A 258 -11.90 0.25 -33.64
C LEU A 258 -11.49 -1.04 -32.95
N ILE A 259 -10.44 -1.00 -32.15
CA ILE A 259 -10.20 -2.01 -31.10
C ILE A 259 -10.82 -1.49 -29.81
N VAL A 260 -11.84 -2.18 -29.32
CA VAL A 260 -12.51 -1.88 -28.06
C VAL A 260 -12.18 -2.95 -27.03
N LEU A 261 -12.44 -2.66 -25.76
CA LEU A 261 -12.33 -3.64 -24.69
C LEU A 261 -13.73 -4.16 -24.36
N ARG A 262 -14.02 -5.41 -24.69
CA ARG A 262 -15.25 -6.09 -24.28
C ARG A 262 -15.07 -6.62 -22.85
N TYR A 263 -16.02 -6.29 -21.98
CA TYR A 263 -16.01 -6.81 -20.62
C TYR A 263 -16.24 -8.33 -20.60
N ALA A 264 -15.49 -9.03 -19.74
CA ALA A 264 -15.62 -10.47 -19.49
C ALA A 264 -15.39 -10.75 -17.99
N ALA A 265 -15.81 -11.93 -17.52
CA ALA A 265 -15.75 -12.28 -16.08
C ALA A 265 -14.34 -12.18 -15.45
N LYS A 266 -13.27 -12.33 -16.25
CA LYS A 266 -11.89 -12.28 -15.78
C LYS A 266 -11.14 -10.99 -16.19
N GLY A 267 -11.85 -10.01 -16.76
CA GLY A 267 -11.26 -8.74 -17.20
C GLY A 267 -11.77 -8.30 -18.56
N PHE A 268 -10.89 -7.71 -19.37
CA PHE A 268 -11.22 -7.10 -20.64
C PHE A 268 -10.61 -7.86 -21.81
N VAL A 269 -11.41 -8.12 -22.84
CA VAL A 269 -10.98 -8.81 -24.08
C VAL A 269 -10.91 -7.78 -25.21
N PRO A 270 -9.74 -7.54 -25.81
CA PRO A 270 -9.64 -6.72 -27.01
C PRO A 270 -10.51 -7.31 -28.14
N THR A 271 -11.38 -6.49 -28.71
CA THR A 271 -12.33 -6.89 -29.74
C THR A 271 -12.33 -5.87 -30.85
N LEU A 272 -12.29 -6.31 -32.09
CA LEU A 272 -12.40 -5.47 -33.28
C LEU A 272 -13.87 -5.24 -33.59
N ILE A 273 -14.26 -3.97 -33.82
CA ILE A 273 -15.60 -3.58 -34.24
C ILE A 273 -15.52 -2.57 -35.38
N GLU A 274 -16.61 -2.48 -36.17
CA GLU A 274 -16.76 -1.40 -37.17
C GLU A 274 -17.26 -0.12 -36.48
N ALA A 275 -16.72 1.03 -36.91
CA ALA A 275 -17.06 2.36 -36.37
C ALA A 275 -18.21 3.04 -37.13
N GLN A 276 -19.18 2.26 -37.62
CA GLN A 276 -20.35 2.81 -38.32
C GLN A 276 -21.44 3.18 -37.33
N PRO A 277 -22.11 4.35 -37.51
CA PRO A 277 -23.24 4.69 -36.71
C PRO A 277 -24.35 3.62 -36.76
N THR A 278 -24.96 3.39 -35.62
CA THR A 278 -26.10 2.46 -35.48
C THR A 278 -27.26 3.16 -34.79
N GLU A 279 -28.46 2.92 -35.31
CA GLU A 279 -29.72 3.37 -34.70
C GLU A 279 -30.31 2.27 -33.79
N ASP A 280 -29.87 1.03 -33.94
CA ASP A 280 -30.31 -0.09 -33.12
C ASP A 280 -29.60 -0.09 -31.78
N LEU A 281 -30.22 0.58 -30.81
CA LEU A 281 -29.71 0.69 -29.43
C LEU A 281 -30.70 0.05 -28.45
N SER A 282 -30.25 -0.96 -27.74
CA SER A 282 -31.00 -1.51 -26.64
C SER A 282 -30.87 -0.59 -25.42
N ALA A 283 -31.93 0.12 -25.08
CA ALA A 283 -31.98 0.86 -23.82
C ALA A 283 -32.30 -0.10 -22.67
N ILE A 284 -31.42 -0.12 -21.66
CA ILE A 284 -31.65 -0.87 -20.42
C ILE A 284 -32.03 0.13 -19.33
N SER A 285 -33.20 -0.08 -18.72
CA SER A 285 -33.57 0.66 -17.51
C SER A 285 -32.72 0.22 -16.33
N PHE A 286 -31.97 1.14 -15.76
CA PHE A 286 -31.17 0.85 -14.58
C PHE A 286 -32.04 0.51 -13.38
N LEU A 287 -31.58 -0.43 -12.55
CA LEU A 287 -32.16 -0.70 -11.23
C LEU A 287 -32.29 0.60 -10.39
N GLY A 288 -31.33 1.53 -10.53
CA GLY A 288 -31.37 2.85 -9.91
C GLY A 288 -32.54 3.71 -10.35
N GLU A 289 -32.90 3.72 -11.64
CA GLU A 289 -34.10 4.42 -12.14
C GLU A 289 -35.40 3.77 -11.63
N GLN A 290 -35.45 2.46 -11.57
CA GLN A 290 -36.58 1.73 -10.98
C GLN A 290 -36.74 2.03 -9.49
N LEU A 291 -35.63 2.11 -8.75
CA LEU A 291 -35.63 2.51 -7.33
C LEU A 291 -36.07 3.95 -7.16
N ALA A 292 -35.58 4.89 -8.01
CA ALA A 292 -35.97 6.28 -7.96
C ALA A 292 -37.44 6.50 -8.36
N ALA A 293 -37.96 5.68 -9.26
CA ALA A 293 -39.39 5.67 -9.60
C ALA A 293 -40.25 5.13 -8.45
N LYS A 294 -39.77 4.10 -7.76
CA LYS A 294 -40.46 3.49 -6.60
C LYS A 294 -40.38 4.38 -5.34
N TYR A 295 -39.30 5.10 -5.16
CA TYR A 295 -39.00 5.96 -4.01
C TYR A 295 -38.64 7.37 -4.52
N PRO A 296 -39.60 8.24 -4.84
CA PRO A 296 -39.36 9.55 -5.45
C PRO A 296 -38.43 10.45 -4.63
N GLU A 297 -38.38 10.28 -3.30
CA GLU A 297 -37.48 11.01 -2.41
C GLU A 297 -36.00 10.82 -2.77
N VAL A 298 -35.64 9.68 -3.37
CA VAL A 298 -34.26 9.40 -3.82
C VAL A 298 -33.82 10.30 -4.98
N GLN A 299 -34.78 10.78 -5.80
CA GLN A 299 -34.49 11.70 -6.90
C GLN A 299 -33.97 13.06 -6.40
N GLY A 300 -34.34 13.44 -5.18
CA GLY A 300 -33.82 14.64 -4.53
C GLY A 300 -32.44 14.49 -3.89
N TRP A 301 -31.87 13.29 -3.86
CA TRP A 301 -30.56 13.07 -3.29
C TRP A 301 -29.47 13.54 -4.24
N VAL A 302 -28.76 14.58 -3.83
CA VAL A 302 -27.64 15.14 -4.57
C VAL A 302 -26.35 14.81 -3.84
N ALA A 303 -25.39 14.24 -4.55
CA ALA A 303 -24.04 14.06 -4.02
C ALA A 303 -23.40 15.45 -3.84
N ALA A 304 -23.40 15.95 -2.61
CA ALA A 304 -22.71 17.18 -2.28
C ALA A 304 -21.19 16.99 -2.34
N THR A 305 -20.47 18.01 -2.82
CA THR A 305 -19.02 18.06 -2.71
C THR A 305 -18.61 18.96 -1.55
N PRO A 306 -17.55 18.61 -0.77
CA PRO A 306 -17.05 19.47 0.31
C PRO A 306 -16.74 20.90 -0.14
N SER A 307 -16.35 21.10 -1.40
CA SER A 307 -16.05 22.42 -1.96
C SER A 307 -17.26 23.36 -2.05
N THR A 308 -18.50 22.82 -2.07
CA THR A 308 -19.72 23.62 -2.07
C THR A 308 -20.17 24.05 -0.68
N ILE A 309 -19.53 23.57 0.39
CA ILE A 309 -19.87 23.96 1.76
C ILE A 309 -19.36 25.39 2.01
N PRO A 310 -20.25 26.35 2.38
CA PRO A 310 -19.82 27.71 2.71
C PRO A 310 -19.09 27.70 4.06
N TYR A 311 -17.79 27.47 4.04
CA TYR A 311 -16.98 27.36 5.26
C TYR A 311 -16.64 28.74 5.86
N GLN A 312 -16.51 29.79 5.04
CA GLN A 312 -16.11 31.12 5.50
C GLN A 312 -16.95 31.65 6.67
N PRO A 313 -18.31 31.58 6.63
CA PRO A 313 -19.13 32.01 7.76
C PRO A 313 -18.97 31.13 9.02
N ARG A 314 -18.34 29.96 8.89
CA ARG A 314 -18.13 28.99 9.98
C ARG A 314 -16.76 29.09 10.60
N VAL A 315 -15.84 29.84 9.99
CA VAL A 315 -14.50 30.06 10.53
C VAL A 315 -14.61 30.88 11.83
N ARG A 316 -14.35 30.23 12.95
CA ARG A 316 -14.33 30.88 14.29
C ARG A 316 -12.95 31.42 14.63
N ARG A 317 -11.89 30.79 14.14
CA ARG A 317 -10.51 31.12 14.43
C ARG A 317 -9.64 30.82 13.22
N SER A 318 -8.69 31.67 12.92
CA SER A 318 -7.66 31.48 11.91
C SER A 318 -6.30 31.87 12.47
N GLY A 319 -5.26 31.11 12.16
CA GLY A 319 -3.91 31.35 12.67
C GLY A 319 -2.96 30.18 12.42
N ALA A 320 -1.77 30.25 12.98
CA ALA A 320 -0.82 29.13 12.93
C ALA A 320 -1.36 27.93 13.70
N TYR A 321 -1.32 26.77 13.07
CA TYR A 321 -1.73 25.50 13.68
C TYR A 321 -0.73 25.09 14.75
N ARG A 322 -1.20 24.71 15.94
CA ARG A 322 -0.38 24.26 17.08
C ARG A 322 -0.88 22.88 17.53
N PRO A 323 -0.32 21.78 17.00
CA PRO A 323 -0.84 20.43 17.22
C PRO A 323 -1.04 20.07 18.70
N ALA A 324 -0.06 20.32 19.55
CA ALA A 324 -0.14 19.99 20.98
C ALA A 324 -1.30 20.69 21.73
N GLY A 325 -1.77 21.85 21.24
CA GLY A 325 -2.91 22.56 21.80
C GLY A 325 -4.26 22.08 21.29
N GLU A 326 -4.29 21.22 20.29
CA GLU A 326 -5.50 20.70 19.63
C GLU A 326 -5.71 19.19 19.93
N LEU A 327 -4.88 18.62 20.82
CA LEU A 327 -5.04 17.21 21.25
C LEU A 327 -6.41 17.01 21.89
N SER A 328 -7.14 16.02 21.40
CA SER A 328 -8.45 15.62 21.90
C SER A 328 -8.52 14.11 22.07
N LEU A 329 -9.38 13.65 22.98
CA LEU A 329 -9.57 12.22 23.21
C LEU A 329 -10.22 11.56 21.98
N GLU A 330 -9.50 10.62 21.34
CA GLU A 330 -9.98 9.85 20.20
C GLU A 330 -10.60 8.51 20.61
N SER A 331 -9.97 7.85 21.60
CA SER A 331 -10.47 6.56 22.09
C SER A 331 -10.12 6.34 23.56
N LEU A 332 -10.98 5.60 24.24
CA LEU A 332 -10.77 5.05 25.58
C LEU A 332 -11.29 3.62 25.56
N ILE A 333 -10.39 2.66 25.72
CA ILE A 333 -10.73 1.23 25.65
C ILE A 333 -10.24 0.50 26.89
N PRO A 334 -10.96 -0.53 27.37
CA PRO A 334 -10.45 -1.40 28.42
C PRO A 334 -9.32 -2.27 27.86
N VAL A 335 -8.30 -2.53 28.67
CA VAL A 335 -7.18 -3.41 28.32
C VAL A 335 -6.95 -4.47 29.37
N VAL A 336 -6.49 -5.62 28.95
CA VAL A 336 -5.99 -6.70 29.78
C VAL A 336 -4.54 -6.94 29.39
N GLU A 337 -3.63 -6.76 30.34
CA GLU A 337 -2.19 -6.86 30.12
C GLU A 337 -1.59 -7.92 31.04
N GLY A 338 -0.41 -8.40 30.67
CA GLY A 338 0.37 -9.30 31.50
C GLY A 338 1.51 -8.57 32.22
N TYR A 339 1.72 -8.87 33.45
CA TYR A 339 2.90 -8.46 34.20
C TYR A 339 3.47 -9.64 34.98
N LYS A 340 4.66 -10.12 34.57
CA LYS A 340 5.27 -11.34 35.13
C LYS A 340 4.29 -12.54 35.08
N ASN A 341 3.89 -13.06 36.23
CA ASN A 341 2.96 -14.18 36.34
C ASN A 341 1.51 -13.74 36.60
N SER A 342 1.22 -12.46 36.49
CA SER A 342 -0.04 -11.89 36.87
C SER A 342 -0.72 -11.14 35.73
N VAL A 343 -2.01 -11.00 35.82
CA VAL A 343 -2.84 -10.23 34.88
C VAL A 343 -3.13 -8.87 35.46
N GLY A 344 -2.91 -7.82 34.66
CA GLY A 344 -3.33 -6.46 34.93
C GLY A 344 -4.60 -6.13 34.16
N VAL A 345 -5.51 -5.39 34.76
CA VAL A 345 -6.73 -4.88 34.13
C VAL A 345 -6.73 -3.36 34.19
N GLY A 346 -7.09 -2.70 33.11
CA GLY A 346 -7.02 -1.25 33.07
C GLY A 346 -7.67 -0.63 31.85
N GLY A 347 -7.12 0.49 31.41
CA GLY A 347 -7.59 1.23 30.25
C GLY A 347 -6.45 1.84 29.45
N SER A 348 -6.68 1.99 28.16
CA SER A 348 -5.83 2.68 27.21
C SER A 348 -6.59 3.87 26.64
N ALA A 349 -6.01 5.06 26.74
CA ALA A 349 -6.53 6.28 26.16
C ALA A 349 -5.62 6.76 25.03
N ARG A 350 -6.21 7.17 23.91
CA ARG A 350 -5.48 7.81 22.81
C ARG A 350 -6.03 9.21 22.59
N LEU A 351 -5.12 10.16 22.50
CA LEU A 351 -5.39 11.54 22.15
C LEU A 351 -4.65 11.85 20.85
N GLY A 352 -5.30 12.56 19.95
CA GLY A 352 -4.72 12.99 18.68
C GLY A 352 -5.15 14.41 18.32
N ASP A 353 -4.36 15.07 17.48
CA ASP A 353 -4.74 16.31 16.86
C ASP A 353 -5.43 16.04 15.51
N PRO A 354 -6.36 16.89 15.05
CA PRO A 354 -7.12 16.66 13.81
C PRO A 354 -6.27 16.53 12.53
N MET A 355 -5.03 17.02 12.52
CA MET A 355 -4.11 16.95 11.39
C MET A 355 -3.14 15.76 11.49
N GLY A 356 -3.11 15.02 12.62
CA GLY A 356 -2.28 13.86 12.82
C GLY A 356 -0.78 14.16 12.99
N TYR A 357 -0.40 15.36 13.41
CA TYR A 357 1.00 15.70 13.72
C TYR A 357 1.40 15.21 15.11
N ASP A 358 0.48 15.31 16.07
CA ASP A 358 0.70 14.92 17.46
C ASP A 358 -0.25 13.81 17.89
N SER A 359 0.26 12.84 18.61
CA SER A 359 -0.57 11.86 19.31
C SER A 359 0.04 11.51 20.66
N LEU A 360 -0.81 11.24 21.63
CA LEU A 360 -0.45 10.78 22.97
C LEU A 360 -1.26 9.54 23.33
N GLY A 361 -0.55 8.42 23.53
CA GLY A 361 -1.12 7.20 24.11
C GLY A 361 -0.80 7.15 25.61
N VAL A 362 -1.78 6.78 26.42
CA VAL A 362 -1.62 6.57 27.86
C VAL A 362 -2.29 5.27 28.24
N ASP A 363 -1.52 4.35 28.82
CA ASP A 363 -1.98 3.06 29.31
C ASP A 363 -1.84 3.03 30.82
N ALA A 364 -2.86 2.53 31.50
CA ALA A 364 -2.86 2.36 32.96
C ALA A 364 -3.58 1.07 33.34
N SER A 365 -2.88 0.18 34.03
CA SER A 365 -3.47 -1.07 34.51
C SER A 365 -3.04 -1.41 35.95
N TYR A 366 -3.79 -2.28 36.58
CA TYR A 366 -3.53 -2.74 37.95
C TYR A 366 -3.63 -4.26 38.01
N SER A 367 -2.60 -4.89 38.59
CA SER A 367 -2.59 -6.32 38.91
C SER A 367 -3.08 -6.57 40.36
N PRO A 368 -4.24 -7.17 40.53
CA PRO A 368 -4.79 -7.42 41.87
C PRO A 368 -4.08 -8.53 42.63
N ASP A 369 -3.18 -9.25 42.01
CA ASP A 369 -2.45 -10.40 42.57
C ASP A 369 -1.59 -9.99 43.77
N HIS A 370 -1.88 -10.59 44.94
CA HIS A 370 -1.15 -10.36 46.18
C HIS A 370 0.25 -10.98 46.20
N ALA A 371 0.57 -11.91 45.31
CA ALA A 371 1.91 -12.46 45.16
C ALA A 371 2.92 -11.42 44.64
N LEU A 372 2.42 -10.37 43.94
CA LEU A 372 3.24 -9.25 43.51
C LEU A 372 3.49 -8.27 44.69
N PRO A 373 4.71 -7.76 44.84
CA PRO A 373 4.99 -6.63 45.73
C PRO A 373 4.07 -5.44 45.43
N ALA A 374 3.56 -4.77 46.46
CA ALA A 374 2.61 -3.66 46.28
C ALA A 374 3.08 -2.59 45.30
N LYS A 375 4.39 -2.27 45.27
CA LYS A 375 5.02 -1.30 44.35
C LYS A 375 5.05 -1.75 42.90
N GLN A 376 4.79 -3.02 42.60
CA GLN A 376 4.80 -3.61 41.26
C GLN A 376 3.41 -3.91 40.71
N ARG A 377 2.33 -3.55 41.42
CA ARG A 377 0.93 -3.81 41.01
C ARG A 377 0.36 -2.76 40.08
N LEU A 378 0.88 -1.53 40.14
CA LEU A 378 0.49 -0.44 39.23
C LEU A 378 1.42 -0.41 38.01
N HIS A 379 0.82 -0.39 36.84
CA HIS A 379 1.50 -0.33 35.54
C HIS A 379 1.04 0.91 34.79
N LEU A 380 1.98 1.72 34.33
CA LEU A 380 1.71 2.96 33.62
C LEU A 380 2.64 3.04 32.40
N ALA A 381 2.11 3.49 31.28
CA ALA A 381 2.91 3.85 30.11
C ALA A 381 2.32 5.11 29.46
N ALA A 382 3.20 5.93 28.91
CA ALA A 382 2.82 7.08 28.09
C ALA A 382 3.75 7.18 26.90
N ASN A 383 3.18 7.37 25.71
CA ASN A 383 3.92 7.46 24.45
C ASN A 383 3.43 8.69 23.67
N PHE A 384 4.30 9.62 23.41
CA PHE A 384 4.04 10.84 22.66
C PHE A 384 4.75 10.76 21.29
N HIS A 385 4.04 11.11 20.24
CA HIS A 385 4.56 11.23 18.88
C HIS A 385 4.37 12.66 18.38
N HIS A 386 5.42 13.26 17.83
CA HIS A 386 5.39 14.56 17.17
C HIS A 386 6.16 14.48 15.86
N THR A 387 5.44 14.42 14.73
CA THR A 387 6.01 14.32 13.38
C THR A 387 7.05 13.20 13.23
N ARG A 388 8.33 13.46 13.47
CA ARG A 388 9.45 12.51 13.39
C ARG A 388 9.97 12.07 14.75
N TRP A 389 9.53 12.73 15.81
CA TRP A 389 9.99 12.46 17.17
C TRP A 389 9.00 11.59 17.92
N THR A 390 9.54 10.67 18.69
CA THR A 390 8.79 9.89 19.65
C THR A 390 9.43 10.04 21.02
N ALA A 391 8.63 10.11 22.06
CA ALA A 391 9.11 10.07 23.43
C ALA A 391 8.14 9.23 24.26
N GLY A 392 8.65 8.52 25.25
CA GLY A 392 7.79 7.74 26.12
C GLY A 392 8.43 7.48 27.46
N ALA A 393 7.58 7.10 28.40
CA ALA A 393 7.98 6.68 29.73
C ALA A 393 7.05 5.57 30.22
N ALA A 394 7.57 4.66 31.04
CA ALA A 394 6.77 3.63 31.67
C ALA A 394 7.22 3.38 33.10
N TRP A 395 6.26 2.93 33.92
CA TRP A 395 6.46 2.45 35.28
C TRP A 395 5.92 1.04 35.40
N ASN A 396 6.76 0.06 35.79
CA ASN A 396 6.44 -1.36 35.81
C ASN A 396 5.74 -1.80 34.52
N GLY A 397 6.39 -1.62 33.37
CA GLY A 397 5.78 -1.83 32.07
C GLY A 397 5.13 -3.21 31.95
N ALA A 398 3.81 -3.22 31.82
CA ALA A 398 3.06 -4.40 31.43
C ALA A 398 3.15 -4.60 29.92
N ASP A 399 2.88 -5.80 29.45
CA ASP A 399 2.95 -6.18 28.05
C ASP A 399 1.75 -7.07 27.69
N PHE A 400 1.79 -7.72 26.54
CA PHE A 400 0.74 -8.65 26.13
C PHE A 400 0.49 -9.76 27.17
N TYR A 401 -0.71 -10.32 27.16
CA TYR A 401 -1.04 -11.51 27.93
C TYR A 401 -0.55 -12.78 27.20
N ASP A 402 0.39 -13.54 27.81
CA ASP A 402 0.86 -14.81 27.27
C ASP A 402 -0.16 -15.92 27.55
N LEU A 403 -0.69 -16.57 26.50
CA LEU A 403 -1.73 -17.61 26.60
C LEU A 403 -1.25 -18.90 27.27
N PHE A 404 0.04 -19.21 27.21
CA PHE A 404 0.60 -20.49 27.64
C PHE A 404 1.60 -20.36 28.77
N GLY A 405 1.72 -19.19 29.35
CA GLY A 405 2.66 -18.98 30.44
C GLY A 405 2.70 -17.54 30.92
N PRO A 406 3.62 -17.26 31.84
CA PRO A 406 3.75 -15.91 32.37
C PRO A 406 4.26 -14.95 31.31
N THR A 407 3.81 -13.69 31.38
CA THR A 407 4.28 -12.64 30.48
C THR A 407 5.78 -12.41 30.64
N LYS A 408 6.52 -12.53 29.56
CA LYS A 408 7.99 -12.53 29.53
C LYS A 408 8.60 -11.15 29.27
N ARG A 409 7.86 -10.25 28.61
CA ARG A 409 8.37 -8.94 28.19
C ARG A 409 8.07 -7.80 29.18
N SER A 410 7.33 -8.08 30.24
CA SER A 410 7.08 -7.07 31.28
C SER A 410 8.37 -6.67 32.00
N LEU A 411 8.51 -5.40 32.32
CA LEU A 411 9.71 -4.83 32.92
C LEU A 411 9.39 -4.22 34.28
N ALA A 412 10.14 -4.62 35.32
CA ALA A 412 10.07 -3.94 36.60
C ALA A 412 10.84 -2.60 36.55
N GLY A 413 10.40 -1.65 37.38
CA GLY A 413 11.06 -0.37 37.49
C GLY A 413 10.48 0.68 36.55
N TYR A 414 11.32 1.56 36.04
CA TYR A 414 10.89 2.66 35.17
C TYR A 414 11.83 2.80 33.97
N ASN A 415 11.30 3.35 32.91
CA ASN A 415 12.08 3.73 31.75
C ASN A 415 11.59 5.05 31.14
N GLY A 416 12.47 5.66 30.36
CA GLY A 416 12.14 6.79 29.51
C GLY A 416 12.97 6.72 28.25
N TYR A 417 12.40 7.13 27.10
CA TYR A 417 13.09 7.13 25.83
C TYR A 417 12.73 8.32 24.97
N VAL A 418 13.64 8.63 24.03
CA VAL A 418 13.41 9.54 22.91
C VAL A 418 13.87 8.84 21.64
N GLY A 419 13.05 8.89 20.62
CA GLY A 419 13.31 8.33 19.31
C GLY A 419 13.13 9.35 18.19
N TYR A 420 13.74 9.07 17.06
CA TYR A 420 13.67 9.89 15.86
C TYR A 420 13.58 9.00 14.62
N ASN A 421 12.65 9.31 13.72
CA ASN A 421 12.48 8.62 12.44
C ASN A 421 12.61 9.64 11.30
N LEU A 422 13.52 9.37 10.35
CA LEU A 422 13.74 10.19 9.16
C LEU A 422 13.56 9.35 7.90
N PRO A 423 12.46 9.50 7.15
CA PRO A 423 12.33 8.89 5.83
C PRO A 423 13.33 9.54 4.87
N LEU A 424 14.30 8.75 4.40
CA LEU A 424 15.33 9.16 3.44
C LEU A 424 14.85 8.95 2.01
N ILE A 425 14.12 7.83 1.78
CA ILE A 425 13.44 7.54 0.52
C ILE A 425 11.98 7.23 0.85
N PHE A 426 11.07 7.95 0.21
CA PHE A 426 9.65 7.69 0.29
C PHE A 426 9.07 7.68 -1.12
N ASP A 427 9.26 6.55 -1.81
CA ASP A 427 8.81 6.29 -3.17
C ASP A 427 8.23 4.88 -3.25
N PRO A 428 7.07 4.63 -2.57
CA PRO A 428 6.48 3.29 -2.50
C PRO A 428 6.39 2.62 -3.88
N PRO A 429 6.74 1.32 -3.96
CA PRO A 429 7.02 0.40 -2.84
C PRO A 429 8.42 0.55 -2.24
N GLN A 430 9.30 1.38 -2.78
CA GLN A 430 10.63 1.59 -2.23
C GLN A 430 10.59 2.63 -1.11
N THR A 431 10.99 2.24 0.09
CA THR A 431 11.21 3.14 1.23
C THR A 431 12.56 2.89 1.87
N LEU A 432 13.12 3.92 2.47
CA LEU A 432 14.32 3.85 3.29
C LEU A 432 14.16 4.82 4.46
N ASP A 433 14.15 4.28 5.67
CA ASP A 433 14.02 5.03 6.89
C ASP A 433 15.30 4.95 7.71
N PHE A 434 15.73 6.07 8.26
CA PHE A 434 16.71 6.14 9.33
C PHE A 434 15.99 6.26 10.67
N LEU A 435 16.35 5.39 11.62
CA LEU A 435 15.78 5.31 12.96
C LEU A 435 16.89 5.53 13.98
N ALA A 436 16.61 6.33 15.00
CA ALA A 436 17.49 6.47 16.16
C ALA A 436 16.67 6.50 17.44
N LYS A 437 17.17 5.89 18.51
CA LYS A 437 16.51 5.87 19.82
C LYS A 437 17.55 5.83 20.93
N VAL A 438 17.31 6.58 21.99
CA VAL A 438 18.03 6.48 23.25
C VAL A 438 17.03 6.20 24.36
N ALA A 439 17.40 5.35 25.30
CA ALA A 439 16.54 5.05 26.45
C ALA A 439 17.37 4.84 27.72
N TYR A 440 16.75 5.17 28.84
CA TYR A 440 17.26 4.89 30.17
C TYR A 440 16.26 4.05 30.94
N TYR A 441 16.77 3.07 31.66
CA TYR A 441 16.00 2.15 32.50
C TYR A 441 16.55 2.19 33.92
N GLY A 442 15.65 2.17 34.91
CA GLY A 442 16.00 2.10 36.32
C GLY A 442 15.17 1.07 37.08
N GLY A 443 15.80 0.34 38.00
CA GLY A 443 15.13 -0.69 38.80
C GLY A 443 14.85 -1.99 38.05
N LEU A 444 15.57 -2.27 36.95
CA LEU A 444 15.39 -3.48 36.14
C LEU A 444 15.68 -4.76 36.91
N ASP A 445 14.90 -5.81 36.65
CA ASP A 445 15.16 -7.20 37.02
C ASP A 445 15.50 -8.08 35.80
N THR A 446 14.97 -7.75 34.62
CA THR A 446 15.25 -8.47 33.37
C THR A 446 15.75 -7.51 32.29
N LEU A 447 16.40 -8.02 31.24
CA LEU A 447 16.88 -7.22 30.11
C LEU A 447 15.73 -6.72 29.25
N PRO A 448 15.77 -5.47 28.77
CA PRO A 448 14.82 -4.98 27.78
C PRO A 448 14.88 -5.79 26.49
N GLY A 449 13.72 -6.18 25.94
CA GLY A 449 13.63 -6.95 24.70
C GLY A 449 13.97 -8.44 24.81
N TYR A 450 14.52 -8.89 25.93
CA TYR A 450 14.82 -10.30 26.23
C TYR A 450 13.87 -10.81 27.30
N GLN A 451 13.18 -11.89 27.05
CA GLN A 451 11.98 -12.27 27.79
C GLN A 451 12.22 -12.66 29.23
N ASN A 452 13.22 -13.50 29.53
CA ASN A 452 13.50 -14.01 30.88
C ASN A 452 14.95 -13.85 31.34
N VAL A 453 15.75 -13.09 30.61
CA VAL A 453 17.16 -12.93 30.94
C VAL A 453 17.33 -11.91 32.05
N THR A 454 17.90 -12.33 33.16
CA THR A 454 18.17 -11.46 34.32
C THR A 454 19.12 -10.33 33.92
N SER A 455 18.77 -9.10 34.28
CA SER A 455 19.64 -7.96 34.06
C SER A 455 20.84 -7.97 35.01
N PRO A 456 22.08 -7.83 34.53
CA PRO A 456 23.26 -7.73 35.39
C PRO A 456 23.33 -6.38 36.13
N SER A 457 22.55 -5.40 35.74
CA SER A 457 22.49 -4.06 36.35
C SER A 457 21.04 -3.61 36.50
N LYS A 458 20.76 -2.94 37.63
CA LYS A 458 19.45 -2.29 37.84
C LYS A 458 19.25 -1.05 36.97
N ASN A 459 20.34 -0.41 36.55
CA ASN A 459 20.33 0.78 35.72
C ASN A 459 21.00 0.47 34.40
N LEU A 460 20.35 0.84 33.30
CA LEU A 460 20.79 0.55 31.95
C LEU A 460 20.49 1.73 31.05
N PHE A 461 21.46 2.14 30.27
CA PHE A 461 21.31 3.06 29.15
C PHE A 461 21.36 2.27 27.84
N THR A 462 20.52 2.61 26.86
CA THR A 462 20.59 2.04 25.52
C THR A 462 20.60 3.13 24.45
N ALA A 463 21.31 2.85 23.38
CA ALA A 463 21.31 3.68 22.19
C ALA A 463 21.21 2.80 20.95
N ASP A 464 20.31 3.15 20.06
CA ASP A 464 20.05 2.49 18.79
C ASP A 464 20.16 3.50 17.64
N ALA A 465 20.76 3.08 16.53
CA ALA A 465 20.75 3.84 15.29
C ALA A 465 20.79 2.85 14.11
N GLY A 466 19.90 3.04 13.14
CA GLY A 466 19.82 2.07 12.05
C GLY A 466 19.06 2.56 10.85
N PHE A 467 19.06 1.70 9.83
CA PHE A 467 18.36 1.88 8.57
C PHE A 467 17.42 0.70 8.32
N VAL A 468 16.26 0.98 7.78
CA VAL A 468 15.28 -0.03 7.32
C VAL A 468 14.90 0.29 5.89
N GLY A 469 15.16 -0.64 4.99
CA GLY A 469 14.83 -0.53 3.57
C GLY A 469 13.77 -1.55 3.17
N LEU A 470 12.79 -1.12 2.40
CA LEU A 470 11.71 -1.94 1.85
C LEU A 470 11.59 -1.71 0.36
N ASP A 471 11.42 -2.78 -0.42
CA ASP A 471 10.95 -2.75 -1.81
C ASP A 471 10.19 -4.06 -2.06
N THR A 472 8.97 -4.13 -1.53
CA THR A 472 8.12 -5.33 -1.63
C THR A 472 6.82 -5.02 -2.33
N ARG A 473 6.24 -6.02 -2.97
CA ARG A 473 4.99 -5.89 -3.73
C ARG A 473 4.05 -7.03 -3.46
N ALA A 474 2.77 -6.69 -3.54
CA ALA A 474 1.66 -7.61 -3.46
C ALA A 474 0.76 -7.45 -4.69
N SER A 475 0.24 -8.54 -5.21
CA SER A 475 -0.75 -8.52 -6.28
C SER A 475 -2.15 -8.25 -5.71
N PRO A 476 -3.14 -7.84 -6.56
CA PRO A 476 -4.51 -7.70 -6.11
C PRO A 476 -5.06 -9.00 -5.54
N GLY A 477 -5.54 -8.93 -4.32
CA GLY A 477 -6.01 -10.09 -3.60
C GLY A 477 -4.96 -10.81 -2.75
N ALA A 478 -3.70 -10.42 -2.78
CA ALA A 478 -2.72 -10.92 -1.83
C ALA A 478 -3.03 -10.45 -0.41
N VAL A 479 -2.66 -11.27 0.55
CA VAL A 479 -2.81 -10.95 1.99
C VAL A 479 -1.47 -10.56 2.62
N ASP A 480 -0.37 -10.73 1.89
CA ASP A 480 0.99 -10.35 2.29
C ASP A 480 1.81 -9.98 1.04
N ALA A 481 3.03 -9.47 1.24
CA ALA A 481 3.98 -9.26 0.15
C ALA A 481 4.34 -10.58 -0.53
N GLU A 482 4.42 -10.57 -1.87
CA GLU A 482 4.67 -11.77 -2.68
C GLU A 482 6.07 -11.73 -3.33
N THR A 483 6.66 -10.55 -3.50
CA THR A 483 7.95 -10.38 -4.16
C THR A 483 8.67 -9.14 -3.67
N GLY A 484 9.98 -9.12 -3.87
CA GLY A 484 10.84 -8.00 -3.54
C GLY A 484 11.82 -8.32 -2.43
N HIS A 485 12.28 -7.30 -1.74
CA HIS A 485 13.24 -7.48 -0.65
C HIS A 485 13.01 -6.48 0.48
N THR A 486 13.41 -6.89 1.69
CA THR A 486 13.54 -6.02 2.85
C THR A 486 14.93 -6.16 3.45
N TRP A 487 15.44 -5.13 4.05
CA TRP A 487 16.71 -5.19 4.77
C TRP A 487 16.75 -4.20 5.91
N SER A 488 17.54 -4.52 6.92
CA SER A 488 17.84 -3.60 8.01
C SER A 488 19.31 -3.68 8.41
N LEU A 489 19.82 -2.58 8.91
CA LEU A 489 21.13 -2.51 9.56
C LEU A 489 20.98 -1.65 10.81
N ASN A 490 21.21 -2.22 11.98
CA ASN A 490 21.06 -1.53 13.25
C ASN A 490 22.32 -1.66 14.11
N ALA A 491 22.85 -0.54 14.54
CA ALA A 491 23.86 -0.45 15.59
C ALA A 491 23.17 -0.18 16.93
N HIS A 492 23.43 -1.03 17.91
CA HIS A 492 22.90 -0.94 19.26
C HIS A 492 24.02 -0.90 20.27
N ALA A 493 23.84 -0.22 21.39
CA ALA A 493 24.78 -0.23 22.49
C ALA A 493 24.07 -0.26 23.84
N TYR A 494 24.55 -1.12 24.72
CA TYR A 494 24.22 -1.11 26.15
C TYR A 494 25.30 -0.36 26.93
N GLY A 495 24.87 0.54 27.82
CA GLY A 495 25.73 1.22 28.80
C GLY A 495 25.28 0.82 30.22
N ALA A 496 26.12 0.11 30.96
CA ALA A 496 25.83 -0.35 32.32
C ALA A 496 27.11 -0.41 33.16
N ALA A 497 27.06 0.07 34.39
CA ALA A 497 28.14 -0.01 35.40
C ALA A 497 29.53 0.50 34.90
N GLY A 498 29.53 1.43 33.96
CA GLY A 498 30.75 2.01 33.35
C GLY A 498 31.22 1.30 32.06
N ASP A 499 30.63 0.17 31.70
CA ASP A 499 30.93 -0.53 30.46
C ASP A 499 29.99 -0.09 29.33
N LEU A 500 30.54 -0.02 28.10
CA LEU A 500 29.77 0.15 26.87
C LEU A 500 29.93 -1.11 26.01
N ILE A 501 28.80 -1.72 25.66
CA ILE A 501 28.75 -2.96 24.90
C ILE A 501 28.01 -2.70 23.59
N PRO A 502 28.73 -2.40 22.51
CA PRO A 502 28.11 -2.21 21.20
C PRO A 502 27.85 -3.54 20.50
N SER A 503 26.81 -3.56 19.69
CA SER A 503 26.47 -4.63 18.77
C SER A 503 26.01 -4.09 17.44
N LEU A 504 26.16 -4.89 16.38
CA LEU A 504 25.68 -4.61 15.03
C LEU A 504 24.83 -5.77 14.54
N THR A 505 23.65 -5.47 14.07
CA THR A 505 22.69 -6.45 13.56
C THR A 505 22.25 -6.05 12.16
N GLY A 506 22.25 -7.01 11.24
CA GLY A 506 21.74 -6.83 9.88
C GLY A 506 20.77 -7.94 9.52
N THR A 507 19.73 -7.60 8.78
CA THR A 507 18.78 -8.56 8.17
C THR A 507 18.66 -8.32 6.70
N PHE A 508 18.39 -9.37 5.92
CA PHE A 508 18.08 -9.29 4.51
C PHE A 508 17.12 -10.40 4.11
N ASP A 509 15.96 -10.03 3.60
CA ASP A 509 14.93 -10.94 3.13
C ASP A 509 14.67 -10.70 1.66
N VAL A 510 14.49 -11.78 0.89
CA VAL A 510 14.13 -11.72 -0.53
C VAL A 510 13.02 -12.72 -0.84
N GLY A 511 11.98 -12.24 -1.55
CA GLY A 511 10.81 -13.02 -1.93
C GLY A 511 10.65 -13.14 -3.43
N LEU A 512 10.23 -14.33 -3.87
CA LEU A 512 9.94 -14.66 -5.25
C LEU A 512 8.52 -15.26 -5.35
N PRO A 513 7.69 -14.78 -6.31
CA PRO A 513 6.38 -15.35 -6.53
C PRO A 513 6.48 -16.72 -7.16
N LEU A 514 5.59 -17.62 -6.82
CA LEU A 514 5.44 -18.94 -7.44
C LEU A 514 4.34 -18.93 -8.52
N PRO A 515 4.29 -19.93 -9.41
CA PRO A 515 3.23 -20.04 -10.44
C PRO A 515 1.81 -20.27 -9.87
N LEU A 516 1.64 -20.38 -8.58
CA LEU A 516 0.37 -20.47 -7.87
C LEU A 516 -0.08 -19.06 -7.46
N ASN A 517 -1.34 -18.72 -7.67
CA ASN A 517 -1.88 -17.41 -7.30
C ASN A 517 -1.65 -17.12 -5.81
N HIS A 518 -1.06 -15.97 -5.51
CA HIS A 518 -0.77 -15.50 -4.15
C HIS A 518 0.14 -16.42 -3.34
N SER A 519 1.00 -17.19 -4.01
CA SER A 519 2.01 -18.03 -3.38
C SER A 519 3.41 -17.49 -3.64
N SER A 520 4.26 -17.51 -2.62
CA SER A 520 5.63 -17.00 -2.71
C SER A 520 6.58 -17.80 -1.82
N VAL A 521 7.85 -17.79 -2.19
CA VAL A 521 8.94 -18.33 -1.37
C VAL A 521 9.84 -17.18 -0.95
N TRP A 522 10.17 -17.15 0.33
CA TRP A 522 11.05 -16.15 0.91
C TRP A 522 12.29 -16.80 1.50
N LEU A 523 13.46 -16.27 1.16
CA LEU A 523 14.68 -16.48 1.92
C LEU A 523 14.84 -15.32 2.89
N ARG A 524 14.82 -15.60 4.18
CA ARG A 524 15.03 -14.63 5.25
C ARG A 524 16.36 -14.89 5.92
N SER A 525 17.14 -13.87 6.12
CA SER A 525 18.46 -14.00 6.71
C SER A 525 18.76 -12.88 7.69
N GLY A 526 19.59 -13.18 8.67
CA GLY A 526 20.07 -12.16 9.58
C GLY A 526 21.33 -12.59 10.30
N ALA A 527 22.12 -11.59 10.64
CA ALA A 527 23.37 -11.78 11.37
C ALA A 527 23.50 -10.70 12.46
N SER A 528 24.12 -11.06 13.56
CA SER A 528 24.46 -10.13 14.63
C SER A 528 25.84 -10.42 15.20
N VAL A 529 26.52 -9.37 15.63
CA VAL A 529 27.78 -9.46 16.35
C VAL A 529 27.81 -8.44 17.48
N SER A 530 28.29 -8.85 18.65
CA SER A 530 28.41 -7.99 19.82
C SER A 530 29.84 -7.99 20.36
N ALA A 531 30.27 -6.84 20.87
CA ALA A 531 31.45 -6.71 21.68
C ALA A 531 31.20 -7.20 23.13
N GLY A 532 32.26 -7.24 23.94
CA GLY A 532 32.19 -7.67 25.35
C GLY A 532 32.52 -9.13 25.59
N ALA A 533 32.56 -9.53 26.85
CA ALA A 533 32.82 -10.89 27.26
C ALA A 533 31.58 -11.77 27.10
N HIS A 534 31.74 -13.03 26.70
CA HIS A 534 30.62 -13.98 26.54
C HIS A 534 29.83 -14.19 27.85
N ALA A 535 30.50 -14.10 28.99
CA ALA A 535 29.89 -14.23 30.31
C ALA A 535 28.99 -13.01 30.68
N ASN A 536 29.10 -11.89 29.95
CA ASN A 536 28.25 -10.75 30.20
C ASN A 536 26.92 -10.92 29.45
N PRO A 537 25.77 -10.98 30.15
CA PRO A 537 24.46 -11.15 29.50
C PRO A 537 24.16 -10.07 28.45
N LEU A 538 24.65 -8.83 28.61
CA LEU A 538 24.45 -7.73 27.67
C LEU A 538 25.16 -7.94 26.32
N ALA A 539 26.16 -8.83 26.27
CA ALA A 539 26.92 -9.14 25.06
C ALA A 539 26.28 -10.25 24.21
N ASN A 540 25.23 -10.90 24.69
CA ASN A 540 24.60 -12.02 23.99
C ASN A 540 23.25 -11.62 23.41
N SER A 541 22.94 -12.15 22.23
CA SER A 541 21.58 -12.25 21.69
C SER A 541 20.99 -13.58 22.16
N TYR A 542 19.69 -13.58 22.49
CA TYR A 542 18.99 -14.76 23.00
C TYR A 542 17.88 -15.15 22.05
N LEU A 543 17.92 -16.37 21.52
CA LEU A 543 16.96 -16.87 20.57
C LEU A 543 16.14 -18.03 21.15
N GLY A 544 14.92 -18.17 20.68
CA GLY A 544 14.02 -19.27 21.02
C GLY A 544 12.54 -18.90 20.88
N GLY A 545 11.72 -19.91 20.66
CA GLY A 545 10.28 -19.82 20.58
C GLY A 545 9.72 -19.15 19.32
N PHE A 546 8.40 -19.28 19.13
CA PHE A 546 7.67 -18.59 18.06
C PHE A 546 7.68 -17.07 18.21
N GLY A 547 7.73 -16.56 19.42
CA GLY A 547 7.69 -15.13 19.71
C GLY A 547 6.30 -14.49 19.62
N ASN A 548 5.26 -15.22 19.25
CA ASN A 548 3.91 -14.72 19.03
C ASN A 548 2.79 -15.54 19.72
N ASN A 549 3.12 -16.17 20.85
CA ASN A 549 2.16 -16.92 21.67
C ASN A 549 1.46 -15.99 22.68
N TYR A 550 0.48 -15.20 22.21
CA TYR A 550 -0.05 -14.09 23.01
C TYR A 550 -1.46 -13.65 22.60
N VAL A 551 -2.09 -12.86 23.47
CA VAL A 551 -3.19 -11.95 23.14
C VAL A 551 -2.67 -10.53 23.20
N ASP A 552 -2.74 -9.80 22.10
CA ASP A 552 -2.21 -8.44 21.96
C ASP A 552 -3.27 -7.50 21.37
N SER A 553 -3.46 -6.35 21.99
CA SER A 553 -4.34 -5.28 21.52
C SER A 553 -3.59 -4.08 20.92
N GLY A 554 -2.30 -4.18 20.75
CA GLY A 554 -1.42 -3.06 20.41
C GLY A 554 -0.97 -2.91 18.96
N GLY A 555 -1.31 -3.81 18.06
CA GLY A 555 -1.17 -3.62 16.60
C GLY A 555 0.24 -3.50 15.99
N ASN A 556 1.32 -3.50 16.75
CA ASN A 556 2.68 -3.20 16.24
C ASN A 556 3.56 -4.42 15.91
N GLY A 557 3.06 -5.63 16.05
CA GLY A 557 3.79 -6.83 15.70
C GLY A 557 3.04 -7.65 14.65
N GLY A 558 3.66 -7.96 13.54
CA GLY A 558 3.09 -8.85 12.53
C GLY A 558 2.72 -10.22 13.15
N ALA A 559 1.65 -10.85 12.64
CA ALA A 559 1.22 -12.18 13.08
C ALA A 559 2.30 -13.26 12.90
N GLN A 560 3.30 -13.01 12.03
CA GLN A 560 4.40 -13.95 11.77
C GLN A 560 5.67 -13.54 12.52
N ARG A 561 5.61 -13.45 13.84
CA ARG A 561 6.79 -13.13 14.67
C ARG A 561 7.90 -14.17 14.61
N TYR A 562 7.63 -15.41 14.16
CA TYR A 562 8.69 -16.39 13.85
C TYR A 562 9.68 -15.88 12.78
N ARG A 563 9.29 -14.84 12.01
CA ARG A 563 10.17 -14.13 11.07
C ARG A 563 11.20 -13.24 11.76
N ASP A 564 11.00 -12.90 13.02
CA ASP A 564 11.94 -12.08 13.78
C ASP A 564 13.30 -12.80 13.91
N LEU A 565 14.38 -12.03 13.87
CA LEU A 565 15.72 -12.57 13.94
C LEU A 565 15.94 -13.43 15.18
N LEU A 566 15.40 -13.00 16.33
CA LEU A 566 15.59 -13.70 17.61
C LEU A 566 14.60 -14.84 17.85
N SER A 567 13.60 -15.05 17.01
CA SER A 567 12.72 -16.21 17.10
C SER A 567 13.40 -17.46 16.56
N MET A 568 13.19 -18.59 17.21
CA MET A 568 13.61 -19.91 16.77
C MET A 568 12.58 -20.93 17.25
N PRO A 569 11.50 -21.16 16.48
CA PRO A 569 10.44 -22.08 16.85
C PRO A 569 10.93 -23.50 17.11
N GLY A 570 10.31 -24.19 18.07
CA GLY A 570 10.75 -25.53 18.49
C GLY A 570 11.87 -25.52 19.52
N PHE A 571 12.17 -24.35 20.09
CA PHE A 571 13.09 -24.20 21.23
C PHE A 571 12.41 -23.41 22.35
N ASN A 572 12.81 -23.64 23.58
CA ASN A 572 12.36 -22.79 24.67
C ASN A 572 12.83 -21.35 24.47
N LEU A 573 12.07 -20.41 25.00
CA LEU A 573 12.44 -19.00 24.98
C LEU A 573 13.85 -18.79 25.56
N ASP A 574 14.66 -17.97 24.89
CA ASP A 574 16.03 -17.61 25.29
C ASP A 574 17.02 -18.80 25.43
N ALA A 575 16.70 -19.97 24.87
CA ALA A 575 17.52 -21.19 25.03
C ALA A 575 18.84 -21.15 24.25
N LEU A 576 18.94 -20.30 23.25
CA LEU A 576 20.08 -20.28 22.33
C LEU A 576 20.80 -18.90 22.39
N PRO A 577 21.64 -18.67 23.42
CA PRO A 577 22.43 -17.45 23.52
C PRO A 577 23.63 -17.47 22.57
N GLY A 578 24.07 -16.28 22.13
CA GLY A 578 25.31 -16.12 21.38
C GLY A 578 25.73 -14.68 21.19
N LYS A 579 27.05 -14.42 21.22
CA LYS A 579 27.65 -13.11 20.94
C LYS A 579 27.61 -12.74 19.45
N SER A 580 27.66 -13.75 18.62
CA SER A 580 27.47 -13.62 17.18
C SER A 580 26.49 -14.68 16.71
N LEU A 581 25.70 -14.37 15.71
CA LEU A 581 24.77 -15.32 15.12
C LEU A 581 24.67 -15.12 13.62
N LEU A 582 24.31 -16.21 12.95
CA LEU A 582 23.85 -16.25 11.57
C LEU A 582 22.60 -17.12 11.53
N LYS A 583 21.48 -16.55 11.09
CA LYS A 583 20.20 -17.23 10.90
C LYS A 583 19.79 -17.18 9.44
N LEU A 584 19.34 -18.30 8.92
CA LEU A 584 18.74 -18.45 7.60
C LEU A 584 17.39 -19.14 7.77
N MET A 585 16.38 -18.69 7.06
CA MET A 585 15.06 -19.32 7.04
C MET A 585 14.52 -19.30 5.61
N LEU A 586 14.04 -20.44 5.16
CA LEU A 586 13.25 -20.58 3.94
C LEU A 586 11.78 -20.70 4.34
N GLU A 587 10.95 -19.83 3.80
CA GLU A 587 9.52 -19.77 4.07
C GLU A 587 8.74 -19.94 2.76
N TRP A 588 7.72 -20.77 2.80
CA TRP A 588 6.76 -20.92 1.73
C TRP A 588 5.39 -20.42 2.19
N CYS A 589 4.97 -19.27 1.65
CA CYS A 589 3.62 -18.75 1.79
C CYS A 589 2.72 -19.43 0.75
N LEU A 590 1.74 -20.20 1.23
CA LEU A 590 0.78 -20.88 0.36
C LEU A 590 -0.36 -19.93 -0.07
N PRO A 591 -1.11 -20.27 -1.13
CA PRO A 591 -2.29 -19.50 -1.52
C PRO A 591 -3.26 -19.31 -0.37
N PRO A 592 -3.76 -18.09 -0.12
CA PRO A 592 -4.76 -17.87 0.92
C PRO A 592 -6.09 -18.50 0.55
N LEU A 593 -6.72 -19.17 1.50
CA LEU A 593 -8.09 -19.65 1.42
C LEU A 593 -9.03 -18.48 1.71
N ARG A 594 -9.98 -18.21 0.83
CA ARG A 594 -10.95 -17.12 1.00
C ARG A 594 -12.32 -17.69 1.29
N PHE A 595 -13.02 -17.06 2.22
CA PHE A 595 -14.33 -17.50 2.67
C PHE A 595 -15.36 -16.40 2.44
N GLU A 596 -16.49 -16.75 1.83
CA GLU A 596 -17.61 -15.83 1.57
C GLU A 596 -18.67 -15.89 2.68
N ALA A 597 -18.79 -17.03 3.37
CA ALA A 597 -19.87 -17.28 4.33
C ALA A 597 -19.44 -18.12 5.55
N LEU A 598 -18.16 -18.09 5.93
CA LEU A 598 -17.68 -18.84 7.11
C LEU A 598 -17.88 -18.01 8.38
N GLY A 599 -18.96 -18.27 9.09
CA GLY A 599 -19.31 -17.60 10.34
C GLY A 599 -20.70 -16.98 10.34
N SER A 600 -20.88 -16.00 11.21
CA SER A 600 -22.11 -15.22 11.35
C SER A 600 -21.83 -13.73 11.14
N PRO A 601 -22.84 -12.87 10.94
CA PRO A 601 -22.64 -11.43 10.83
C PRO A 601 -21.86 -10.80 11.99
N GLY A 602 -21.93 -11.35 13.19
CA GLY A 602 -21.20 -10.84 14.36
C GLY A 602 -19.74 -11.30 14.45
N LEU A 603 -19.40 -12.41 13.81
CA LEU A 603 -18.05 -12.99 13.79
C LEU A 603 -17.89 -13.89 12.56
N TYR A 604 -17.03 -13.51 11.61
CA TYR A 604 -16.73 -14.31 10.45
C TYR A 604 -15.26 -14.28 10.06
N VAL A 605 -14.82 -15.31 9.33
CA VAL A 605 -13.47 -15.44 8.79
C VAL A 605 -13.49 -14.98 7.34
N SER A 606 -12.63 -14.03 7.00
CA SER A 606 -12.50 -13.52 5.63
C SER A 606 -11.51 -14.33 4.79
N TRP A 607 -10.39 -14.74 5.40
CA TRP A 607 -9.39 -15.59 4.76
C TRP A 607 -8.58 -16.36 5.80
N ALA A 608 -7.95 -17.45 5.34
CA ALA A 608 -6.90 -18.15 6.08
C ALA A 608 -5.68 -18.32 5.18
N ARG A 609 -4.48 -18.14 5.75
CA ARG A 609 -3.21 -18.29 5.05
C ARG A 609 -2.32 -19.28 5.78
N PRO A 610 -2.03 -20.44 5.18
CA PRO A 610 -1.03 -21.37 5.68
C PRO A 610 0.37 -21.01 5.21
N GLU A 611 1.37 -21.27 6.05
CA GLU A 611 2.79 -21.02 5.82
C GLU A 611 3.60 -22.19 6.34
N LEU A 612 4.66 -22.56 5.59
CA LEU A 612 5.63 -23.57 5.98
C LEU A 612 7.00 -22.91 6.05
N PHE A 613 7.80 -23.28 7.04
CA PHE A 613 9.14 -22.74 7.16
C PHE A 613 10.14 -23.78 7.65
N VAL A 614 11.41 -23.56 7.28
CA VAL A 614 12.55 -24.29 7.79
C VAL A 614 13.67 -23.29 8.06
N GLY A 615 14.26 -23.36 9.25
CA GLY A 615 15.29 -22.46 9.72
C GLY A 615 16.58 -23.18 10.09
N ALA A 616 17.68 -22.45 9.99
CA ALA A 616 19.00 -22.86 10.46
C ALA A 616 19.67 -21.68 11.17
N LEU A 617 20.30 -21.96 12.30
CA LEU A 617 20.99 -21.00 13.15
C LEU A 617 22.36 -21.51 13.54
N GLU A 618 23.34 -20.64 13.44
CA GLU A 618 24.62 -20.81 14.14
C GLU A 618 24.89 -19.64 15.08
N THR A 619 25.31 -19.92 16.32
CA THR A 619 25.74 -18.90 17.28
C THR A 619 27.20 -19.05 17.59
N ASP A 620 27.82 -17.97 18.11
CA ASP A 620 29.25 -17.94 18.51
C ASP A 620 30.22 -18.37 17.40
N LEU A 621 30.02 -17.78 16.21
CA LEU A 621 30.74 -18.14 14.97
C LEU A 621 32.28 -18.16 15.13
N ASN A 622 32.82 -17.33 16.01
CA ASN A 622 34.24 -17.15 16.24
C ASN A 622 34.82 -18.07 17.35
N SER A 623 33.99 -18.92 17.98
CA SER A 623 34.41 -19.79 19.09
C SER A 623 33.95 -21.23 18.89
N ARG A 624 34.86 -22.13 18.58
CA ARG A 624 34.52 -23.55 18.44
C ARG A 624 33.96 -24.18 19.74
N ALA A 625 34.36 -23.68 20.89
CA ALA A 625 33.93 -24.22 22.17
C ALA A 625 32.50 -23.82 22.56
N SER A 626 32.05 -22.63 22.19
CA SER A 626 30.70 -22.11 22.49
C SER A 626 29.76 -22.15 21.30
N ARG A 627 30.24 -22.43 20.08
CA ARG A 627 29.44 -22.54 18.87
C ARG A 627 28.30 -23.54 19.04
N ARG A 628 27.09 -23.12 18.66
CA ARG A 628 25.91 -24.00 18.64
C ARG A 628 25.27 -23.90 17.27
N SER A 629 24.86 -25.06 16.74
CA SER A 629 24.06 -25.18 15.53
C SER A 629 22.68 -25.68 15.92
N ALA A 630 21.65 -25.02 15.40
CA ALA A 630 20.27 -25.40 15.62
C ALA A 630 19.49 -25.31 14.29
N GLN A 631 18.48 -26.12 14.16
CA GLN A 631 17.57 -26.14 13.00
C GLN A 631 16.14 -26.24 13.50
N ASP A 632 15.19 -25.73 12.72
CA ASP A 632 13.76 -25.91 12.97
C ASP A 632 13.01 -26.21 11.67
N ILE A 633 11.85 -26.81 11.83
CA ILE A 633 10.83 -26.95 10.80
C ILE A 633 9.48 -26.67 11.43
N GLY A 634 8.64 -25.91 10.75
CA GLY A 634 7.35 -25.56 11.30
C GLY A 634 6.32 -25.16 10.25
N ALA A 635 5.11 -24.99 10.75
CA ALA A 635 3.96 -24.50 9.99
C ALA A 635 3.16 -23.53 10.87
N GLN A 636 2.58 -22.53 10.23
CA GLN A 636 1.64 -21.61 10.84
C GLN A 636 0.44 -21.42 9.91
N ILE A 637 -0.72 -21.17 10.49
CA ILE A 637 -1.91 -20.75 9.76
C ILE A 637 -2.49 -19.52 10.45
N ASP A 638 -2.76 -18.49 9.66
CA ASP A 638 -3.36 -17.24 10.10
C ASP A 638 -4.79 -17.16 9.60
N PHE A 639 -5.70 -16.74 10.47
CA PHE A 639 -7.11 -16.49 10.15
C PHE A 639 -7.42 -15.04 10.38
N GLN A 640 -7.86 -14.32 9.35
CA GLN A 640 -8.42 -12.99 9.56
C GLN A 640 -9.88 -13.08 9.95
N LEU A 641 -10.15 -12.68 11.18
CA LEU A 641 -11.48 -12.57 11.75
C LEU A 641 -11.99 -11.14 11.61
N LEU A 642 -13.29 -11.00 11.36
CA LEU A 642 -13.99 -9.72 11.51
C LEU A 642 -15.06 -9.88 12.58
N VAL A 643 -14.95 -9.06 13.62
CA VAL A 643 -15.86 -9.05 14.77
C VAL A 643 -16.77 -7.83 14.65
N MET A 644 -18.09 -8.03 14.87
CA MET A 644 -19.12 -6.99 14.77
C MET A 644 -19.03 -6.15 13.48
N HIS A 645 -18.66 -6.77 12.35
CA HIS A 645 -18.47 -6.18 11.01
C HIS A 645 -17.38 -5.09 10.90
N ARG A 646 -16.65 -4.75 11.96
CA ARG A 646 -15.75 -3.60 11.97
C ARG A 646 -14.36 -3.88 12.53
N GLN A 647 -14.28 -4.76 13.53
CA GLN A 647 -13.02 -5.00 14.21
C GLN A 647 -12.28 -6.16 13.56
N PRO A 648 -11.20 -5.90 12.80
CA PRO A 648 -10.35 -6.97 12.31
C PRO A 648 -9.50 -7.53 13.45
N MET A 649 -9.36 -8.86 13.46
CA MET A 649 -8.47 -9.59 14.36
C MET A 649 -7.72 -10.65 13.58
N MET A 650 -6.54 -11.03 14.05
CA MET A 650 -5.75 -12.12 13.51
C MET A 650 -5.64 -13.23 14.54
N LEU A 651 -6.17 -14.40 14.22
CA LEU A 651 -5.96 -15.62 14.98
C LEU A 651 -4.90 -16.46 14.27
N SER A 652 -3.81 -16.77 14.95
CA SER A 652 -2.71 -17.58 14.43
C SER A 652 -2.56 -18.84 15.23
N ALA A 653 -2.32 -19.97 14.55
CA ALA A 653 -1.99 -21.25 15.15
C ALA A 653 -0.75 -21.84 14.46
N GLY A 654 0.20 -22.34 15.23
CA GLY A 654 1.44 -22.86 14.70
C GLY A 654 1.98 -24.07 15.45
N VAL A 655 2.83 -24.82 14.79
CA VAL A 655 3.60 -25.94 15.36
C VAL A 655 4.99 -25.95 14.74
N ALA A 656 5.99 -26.19 15.57
CA ALA A 656 7.36 -26.35 15.11
C ALA A 656 8.11 -27.42 15.89
N ARG A 657 9.12 -27.99 15.25
CA ARG A 657 10.07 -28.94 15.86
C ARG A 657 11.48 -28.42 15.68
N GLY A 658 12.18 -28.25 16.81
CA GLY A 658 13.58 -27.89 16.85
C GLY A 658 14.52 -29.12 16.91
N PHE A 659 15.69 -28.94 16.33
CA PHE A 659 16.78 -29.94 16.30
C PHE A 659 18.11 -29.27 16.65
N ALA A 660 18.77 -29.71 17.72
CA ALA A 660 20.10 -29.28 18.10
C ALA A 660 20.83 -30.36 18.86
N ALA A 661 22.15 -30.29 18.87
CA ALA A 661 22.97 -31.18 19.70
C ALA A 661 22.63 -30.99 21.19
N GLY A 662 22.69 -32.06 21.97
CA GLY A 662 22.41 -32.03 23.41
C GLY A 662 20.93 -32.05 23.79
N GLY A 663 20.01 -32.31 22.85
CA GLY A 663 18.58 -32.49 23.12
C GLY A 663 17.82 -31.21 23.47
N LEU A 664 18.33 -30.03 23.07
CA LEU A 664 17.69 -28.73 23.32
C LEU A 664 16.40 -28.49 22.50
N GLY A 665 16.26 -29.21 21.36
CA GLY A 665 15.07 -29.06 20.49
C GLY A 665 13.85 -29.76 21.10
N THR A 666 12.71 -29.08 21.00
CA THR A 666 11.40 -29.53 21.48
C THR A 666 10.35 -29.44 20.38
N THR A 667 9.13 -29.94 20.63
CA THR A 667 7.97 -29.60 19.83
C THR A 667 7.24 -28.46 20.52
N GLU A 668 7.03 -27.37 19.80
CA GLU A 668 6.36 -26.17 20.31
C GLU A 668 5.03 -25.99 19.58
N PHE A 669 3.98 -25.64 20.30
CA PHE A 669 2.70 -25.22 19.79
C PHE A 669 2.50 -23.74 20.08
N MET A 670 1.90 -23.03 19.15
CA MET A 670 1.63 -21.62 19.27
C MET A 670 0.15 -21.34 19.00
N LEU A 671 -0.43 -20.47 19.79
CA LEU A 671 -1.73 -19.83 19.54
C LEU A 671 -1.60 -18.35 19.86
N SER A 672 -2.09 -17.50 18.97
CA SER A 672 -2.03 -16.06 19.17
C SER A 672 -3.32 -15.41 18.66
N LEU A 673 -3.76 -14.38 19.35
CA LEU A 673 -4.87 -13.53 18.95
C LEU A 673 -4.40 -12.07 18.97
N GLN A 674 -4.43 -11.44 17.83
CA GLN A 674 -4.06 -10.03 17.67
C GLN A 674 -5.28 -9.22 17.24
N VAL A 675 -5.55 -8.13 17.94
CA VAL A 675 -6.53 -7.11 17.57
C VAL A 675 -5.83 -6.09 16.66
N LEU A 676 -6.27 -5.97 15.38
CA LEU A 676 -5.63 -5.14 14.36
C LEU A 676 -6.20 -3.73 14.33
#